data_f1e924b44ce9efe7dd1815d2a7c20d06
#
_entry.id   f1e924b44ce9efe7dd1815d2a7c20d06
#
_cell.length_a   1.000
_cell.length_b   1.000
_cell.length_c   1.000
_cell.angle_alpha   90.00
_cell.angle_beta   90.00
_cell.angle_gamma   90.00
#
_symmetry.space_group_name_H-M   'P 1'
#
loop_
_entity.id
_entity.type
_entity.pdbx_description
1 polymer ?
#
loop_
_entity_poly.entity_id
_entity_poly.type
_entity_poly.pdbx_seq_one_letter_code
_entity_poly.pdbx_strand_id
1 'polypeptide(L)'
;MIVVGLDHGHGECSATCLKKNNGEPALDRLMMDKSQSKVIPSAIFLTDAQIGYLSTLRTPQSLRKVEKAGPYLIGNDAEDTSNQHGETFHKFKCSMERVMEPCNGSRLNHMQIMAAFLYQLTSNIIDANSMIFAGESRNSIKLIVGCPSSKKWTDTKPKSQYEELILNATLTGQVEVVPESRASMYSGLECEQKKISFSAAEGVMVFDFGSSTADCTYMQQGIRCFDFSWDLGASRIEELMLQDFLSQELISSDEIITEKALTLLRKAKENFFSKRESDVVIRKSDGKKLLYEATKDTMDDLIRNSEFCIDSKSGSWYSLCEDFMGEARRKLANKYENAFPCKTVVLTGGASKMGFIRDLAKEKFPNTTIVWDENNTSYTVSDGLGWIEFVDENYPECQKRIETEVAYFTFENFALKLQNDLRPVFKSYVQQCAEVWAAEDEDMSIAQFEEIVKRVFGEEDFQPENRKFQNTFKNSISSWNTDFVNAVRQKTSLEAQKLFSKEIAAGLNLDTVLMSVSQDQSKELSTMAGEMVDRFDIQSLSNKLVSGLAYLGTVLLVICFVSTGGIGVAIGHFIGTILQWLATDDNKNKLRSKKERQRVCNQIKKQMKNDKTVNELLNQALANDSANLKTTFEKSKKDICTRMLDIATLRYFELTE
;
A
#
# COMPACT_ATOMS: atom_id res chain seq x y z
N MET A 1 -18.01 -14.83 -12.59
CA MET A 1 -16.62 -14.91 -13.09
C MET A 1 -15.84 -15.74 -12.07
N ILE A 2 -15.09 -16.74 -12.52
CA ILE A 2 -14.24 -17.56 -11.65
C ILE A 2 -12.88 -16.87 -11.55
N VAL A 3 -12.37 -16.75 -10.33
CA VAL A 3 -11.06 -16.12 -10.08
C VAL A 3 -10.04 -17.20 -9.76
N VAL A 4 -8.90 -17.13 -10.44
CA VAL A 4 -7.78 -18.05 -10.26
C VAL A 4 -6.53 -17.23 -9.92
N GLY A 5 -5.98 -17.43 -8.74
CA GLY A 5 -4.66 -16.96 -8.36
C GLY A 5 -3.61 -17.92 -8.91
N LEU A 6 -2.76 -17.44 -9.82
CA LEU A 6 -1.73 -18.21 -10.49
C LEU A 6 -0.33 -17.73 -10.09
N ASP A 7 0.42 -18.56 -9.40
CA ASP A 7 1.86 -18.39 -9.25
C ASP A 7 2.56 -18.98 -10.47
N HIS A 8 3.07 -18.12 -11.34
CA HIS A 8 3.92 -18.49 -12.48
C HIS A 8 5.38 -18.25 -12.10
N GLY A 9 5.97 -19.19 -11.38
CA GLY A 9 7.37 -19.12 -10.95
C GLY A 9 8.36 -19.52 -12.04
N HIS A 10 9.66 -19.22 -11.85
CA HIS A 10 10.74 -19.71 -12.73
C HIS A 10 10.96 -21.21 -12.60
N GLY A 11 10.76 -21.77 -11.43
CA GLY A 11 11.03 -23.18 -11.14
C GLY A 11 9.77 -24.04 -11.15
N GLU A 12 8.69 -23.53 -10.58
CA GLU A 12 7.43 -24.25 -10.43
C GLU A 12 6.25 -23.30 -10.52
N CYS A 13 5.08 -23.87 -10.81
CA CYS A 13 3.81 -23.15 -10.86
C CYS A 13 2.78 -23.81 -9.96
N SER A 14 1.94 -23.01 -9.33
CA SER A 14 0.77 -23.44 -8.56
C SER A 14 -0.41 -22.51 -8.81
N ALA A 15 -1.64 -22.99 -8.57
CA ALA A 15 -2.82 -22.18 -8.74
C ALA A 15 -3.86 -22.47 -7.65
N THR A 16 -4.62 -21.46 -7.31
CA THR A 16 -5.67 -21.50 -6.28
C THR A 16 -6.92 -20.81 -6.80
N CYS A 17 -8.09 -21.35 -6.49
CA CYS A 17 -9.37 -20.74 -6.79
C CYS A 17 -10.08 -20.35 -5.50
N LEU A 18 -10.56 -19.11 -5.43
CA LEU A 18 -11.40 -18.66 -4.32
C LEU A 18 -12.85 -19.07 -4.58
N LYS A 19 -13.45 -19.74 -3.61
CA LYS A 19 -14.87 -20.10 -3.59
C LYS A 19 -15.59 -19.46 -2.42
N LYS A 20 -16.91 -19.31 -2.54
CA LYS A 20 -17.77 -18.91 -1.42
C LYS A 20 -18.55 -20.12 -0.93
N ASN A 21 -18.13 -20.71 0.17
CA ASN A 21 -18.83 -21.80 0.83
C ASN A 21 -19.74 -21.23 1.91
N ASN A 22 -21.07 -21.34 1.73
CA ASN A 22 -22.06 -20.76 2.67
C ASN A 22 -21.87 -19.26 2.95
N GLY A 23 -21.33 -18.51 1.97
CA GLY A 23 -21.06 -17.07 2.10
C GLY A 23 -19.69 -16.72 2.70
N GLU A 24 -18.92 -17.71 3.14
CA GLU A 24 -17.55 -17.52 3.62
C GLU A 24 -16.53 -17.86 2.50
N PRO A 25 -15.47 -17.07 2.36
CA PRO A 25 -14.42 -17.36 1.38
C PRO A 25 -13.63 -18.61 1.80
N ALA A 26 -13.36 -19.48 0.84
CA ALA A 26 -12.53 -20.66 1.01
C ALA A 26 -11.63 -20.85 -0.22
N LEU A 27 -10.37 -21.23 0.00
CA LEU A 27 -9.42 -21.49 -1.09
C LEU A 27 -9.40 -22.96 -1.45
N ASP A 28 -9.48 -23.25 -2.76
CA ASP A 28 -9.22 -24.56 -3.34
C ASP A 28 -7.93 -24.52 -4.16
N ARG A 29 -6.91 -25.28 -3.76
CA ARG A 29 -5.69 -25.47 -4.55
C ARG A 29 -5.99 -26.36 -5.74
N LEU A 30 -5.79 -25.80 -6.93
CA LEU A 30 -6.19 -26.44 -8.19
C LEU A 30 -5.20 -27.52 -8.61
N MET A 31 -5.72 -28.53 -9.30
CA MET A 31 -4.91 -29.50 -10.05
C MET A 31 -4.32 -28.81 -11.28
N MET A 32 -3.01 -28.92 -11.45
CA MET A 32 -2.26 -28.25 -12.52
C MET A 32 -2.14 -29.11 -13.78
N ASP A 33 -2.38 -30.42 -13.65
CA ASP A 33 -2.31 -31.39 -14.73
C ASP A 33 -3.30 -32.57 -14.52
N LYS A 34 -3.37 -33.46 -15.49
CA LYS A 34 -4.22 -34.66 -15.44
C LYS A 34 -3.74 -35.72 -14.45
N SER A 35 -2.47 -35.65 -14.01
CA SER A 35 -1.92 -36.52 -12.97
C SER A 35 -2.31 -36.08 -11.55
N GLN A 36 -3.15 -35.04 -11.43
CA GLN A 36 -3.62 -34.45 -10.18
C GLN A 36 -2.52 -33.75 -9.37
N SER A 37 -1.42 -33.37 -10.02
CA SER A 37 -0.38 -32.56 -9.39
C SER A 37 -0.91 -31.16 -9.12
N LYS A 38 -0.70 -30.65 -7.91
CA LYS A 38 -1.06 -29.26 -7.52
C LYS A 38 0.08 -28.27 -7.73
N VAL A 39 1.27 -28.76 -7.96
CA VAL A 39 2.47 -28.00 -8.32
C VAL A 39 3.13 -28.72 -9.49
N ILE A 40 3.53 -27.98 -10.51
CA ILE A 40 4.26 -28.52 -11.66
C ILE A 40 5.51 -27.70 -11.95
N PRO A 41 6.58 -28.32 -12.50
CA PRO A 41 7.74 -27.59 -12.98
C PRO A 41 7.38 -26.56 -14.06
N SER A 42 8.06 -25.42 -14.08
CA SER A 42 8.02 -24.46 -15.18
C SER A 42 8.86 -24.96 -16.35
N ALA A 43 8.41 -26.02 -17.01
CA ALA A 43 9.05 -26.69 -18.13
C ALA A 43 8.06 -26.85 -19.27
N ILE A 44 8.53 -26.68 -20.51
CA ILE A 44 7.77 -26.91 -21.74
C ILE A 44 8.65 -27.62 -22.77
N PHE A 45 8.12 -28.68 -23.37
CA PHE A 45 8.72 -29.32 -24.51
C PHE A 45 8.00 -28.90 -25.80
N LEU A 46 8.77 -28.50 -26.81
CA LEU A 46 8.28 -28.09 -28.12
C LEU A 46 8.91 -28.91 -29.21
N THR A 47 8.11 -29.50 -30.08
CA THR A 47 8.58 -30.18 -31.30
C THR A 47 9.11 -29.15 -32.30
N ASP A 48 9.93 -29.59 -33.27
CA ASP A 48 10.45 -28.73 -34.33
C ASP A 48 9.34 -28.02 -35.13
N ALA A 49 8.20 -28.69 -35.34
CA ALA A 49 7.04 -28.12 -36.01
C ALA A 49 6.39 -26.97 -35.16
N GLN A 50 6.30 -27.16 -33.85
CA GLN A 50 5.80 -26.16 -32.92
C GLN A 50 6.74 -24.95 -32.82
N ILE A 51 8.05 -25.19 -32.75
CA ILE A 51 9.08 -24.14 -32.78
C ILE A 51 8.96 -23.33 -34.07
N GLY A 52 8.84 -24.04 -35.23
CA GLY A 52 8.65 -23.38 -36.53
C GLY A 52 7.41 -22.49 -36.57
N TYR A 53 6.29 -22.96 -36.06
CA TYR A 53 5.07 -22.15 -35.99
C TYR A 53 5.18 -20.98 -35.01
N LEU A 54 5.60 -21.21 -33.78
CA LEU A 54 5.71 -20.19 -32.73
C LEU A 54 6.65 -19.05 -33.14
N SER A 55 7.72 -19.35 -33.90
CA SER A 55 8.65 -18.33 -34.41
C SER A 55 8.00 -17.30 -35.35
N THR A 56 6.79 -17.58 -35.84
CA THR A 56 5.99 -16.63 -36.67
C THR A 56 5.20 -15.66 -35.82
N LEU A 57 4.99 -15.92 -34.53
CA LEU A 57 4.20 -15.10 -33.60
C LEU A 57 5.10 -14.02 -32.97
N ARG A 58 5.22 -12.87 -33.63
CA ARG A 58 6.21 -11.84 -33.28
C ARG A 58 5.64 -10.67 -32.48
N THR A 59 4.33 -10.59 -32.28
CA THR A 59 3.68 -9.50 -31.55
C THR A 59 2.78 -10.04 -30.45
N PRO A 60 2.53 -9.29 -29.35
CA PRO A 60 1.60 -9.73 -28.30
C PRO A 60 0.23 -10.15 -28.85
N GLN A 61 -0.34 -9.42 -29.81
CA GLN A 61 -1.63 -9.75 -30.42
C GLN A 61 -1.60 -11.06 -31.21
N SER A 62 -0.43 -11.40 -31.81
CA SER A 62 -0.28 -12.68 -32.56
C SER A 62 -0.32 -13.89 -31.64
N LEU A 63 -0.03 -13.72 -30.34
CA LEU A 63 -0.04 -14.81 -29.34
C LEU A 63 -1.43 -15.44 -29.16
N ARG A 64 -2.52 -14.76 -29.53
CA ARG A 64 -3.86 -15.36 -29.57
C ARG A 64 -3.95 -16.59 -30.48
N LYS A 65 -2.98 -16.78 -31.37
CA LYS A 65 -2.91 -17.93 -32.27
C LYS A 65 -2.07 -19.08 -31.70
N VAL A 66 -1.55 -18.94 -30.48
CA VAL A 66 -0.70 -19.96 -29.83
C VAL A 66 -1.41 -21.32 -29.73
N GLU A 67 -2.74 -21.31 -29.56
CA GLU A 67 -3.58 -22.50 -29.53
C GLU A 67 -3.45 -23.41 -30.77
N LYS A 68 -3.12 -22.83 -31.94
CA LYS A 68 -3.08 -23.57 -33.22
C LYS A 68 -1.94 -24.57 -33.32
N ALA A 69 -0.89 -24.42 -32.50
CA ALA A 69 0.24 -25.36 -32.47
C ALA A 69 0.16 -26.33 -31.26
N GLY A 70 -0.81 -26.12 -30.36
CA GLY A 70 -1.03 -27.04 -29.24
C GLY A 70 -1.63 -28.38 -29.66
N PRO A 71 -1.72 -29.37 -28.78
CA PRO A 71 -1.30 -29.26 -27.38
C PRO A 71 0.21 -29.27 -27.18
N TYR A 72 0.65 -28.67 -26.07
CA TYR A 72 2.05 -28.65 -25.66
C TYR A 72 2.26 -29.58 -24.45
N LEU A 73 3.45 -30.19 -24.36
CA LEU A 73 3.84 -30.90 -23.15
C LEU A 73 4.45 -29.92 -22.17
N ILE A 74 3.90 -29.85 -20.95
CA ILE A 74 4.39 -28.96 -19.90
C ILE A 74 4.59 -29.72 -18.58
N GLY A 75 5.33 -29.12 -17.65
CA GLY A 75 5.57 -29.69 -16.34
C GLY A 75 6.34 -31.00 -16.42
N ASN A 76 5.90 -32.01 -15.67
CA ASN A 76 6.54 -33.34 -15.64
C ASN A 76 6.52 -34.02 -17.01
N ASP A 77 5.44 -33.85 -17.79
CA ASP A 77 5.34 -34.45 -19.13
C ASP A 77 6.39 -33.87 -20.08
N ALA A 78 6.81 -32.61 -19.92
CA ALA A 78 7.88 -31.98 -20.69
C ALA A 78 9.25 -32.53 -20.30
N GLU A 79 9.44 -32.93 -19.05
CA GLU A 79 10.70 -33.51 -18.56
C GLU A 79 10.92 -34.96 -19.00
N ASP A 80 9.84 -35.70 -19.26
CA ASP A 80 9.89 -37.14 -19.60
C ASP A 80 10.00 -37.42 -21.10
N THR A 81 10.31 -36.42 -21.94
CA THR A 81 10.33 -36.52 -23.42
C THR A 81 11.55 -37.21 -24.03
N SER A 82 12.06 -38.29 -23.45
CA SER A 82 13.35 -38.91 -23.79
C SER A 82 13.55 -39.39 -25.24
N ASN A 83 12.49 -39.46 -26.06
CA ASN A 83 12.55 -40.03 -27.42
C ASN A 83 11.88 -39.15 -28.50
N GLN A 84 11.63 -37.87 -28.24
CA GLN A 84 10.97 -36.97 -29.18
C GLN A 84 11.94 -35.97 -29.79
N HIS A 85 11.76 -35.64 -31.09
CA HIS A 85 12.46 -34.54 -31.74
C HIS A 85 11.91 -33.21 -31.33
N GLY A 86 12.73 -32.37 -30.71
CA GLY A 86 12.34 -31.06 -30.20
C GLY A 86 13.26 -30.56 -29.09
N GLU A 87 12.87 -29.47 -28.44
CA GLU A 87 13.62 -28.81 -27.37
C GLU A 87 12.76 -28.67 -26.10
N THR A 88 13.37 -28.90 -24.94
CA THR A 88 12.77 -28.63 -23.63
C THR A 88 13.31 -27.30 -23.11
N PHE A 89 12.42 -26.42 -22.70
CA PHE A 89 12.74 -25.10 -22.18
C PHE A 89 12.43 -25.00 -20.69
N HIS A 90 13.39 -24.46 -19.95
CA HIS A 90 13.29 -24.10 -18.53
C HIS A 90 13.67 -22.64 -18.34
N LYS A 91 13.37 -22.05 -17.19
CA LYS A 91 13.77 -20.68 -16.82
C LYS A 91 13.42 -19.61 -17.88
N PHE A 92 12.30 -19.79 -18.57
CA PHE A 92 11.88 -18.90 -19.66
C PHE A 92 11.09 -17.66 -19.17
N LYS A 93 10.61 -17.60 -17.92
CA LYS A 93 10.02 -16.38 -17.35
C LYS A 93 11.10 -15.30 -17.23
N CYS A 94 10.87 -14.12 -17.78
CA CYS A 94 11.78 -12.99 -17.69
C CYS A 94 11.03 -11.65 -17.65
N SER A 95 11.72 -10.57 -17.30
CA SER A 95 11.15 -9.22 -17.31
C SER A 95 10.77 -8.78 -18.73
N MET A 96 9.83 -7.84 -18.83
CA MET A 96 9.34 -7.37 -20.15
C MET A 96 10.42 -6.66 -20.98
N GLU A 97 11.50 -6.20 -20.37
CA GLU A 97 12.66 -5.64 -21.08
C GLU A 97 13.40 -6.71 -21.91
N ARG A 98 13.43 -7.95 -21.41
CA ARG A 98 14.15 -9.08 -22.02
C ARG A 98 13.25 -10.03 -22.80
N VAL A 99 11.95 -9.83 -22.78
CA VAL A 99 10.94 -10.76 -23.32
C VAL A 99 11.13 -11.06 -24.82
N MET A 100 11.78 -10.19 -25.56
CA MET A 100 12.10 -10.38 -26.99
C MET A 100 13.48 -11.00 -27.24
N GLU A 101 14.28 -11.23 -26.21
CA GLU A 101 15.57 -11.90 -26.34
C GLU A 101 15.37 -13.40 -26.66
N PRO A 102 16.28 -14.02 -27.48
CA PRO A 102 16.27 -15.46 -27.70
C PRO A 102 16.41 -16.23 -26.36
N CYS A 103 15.56 -17.21 -26.16
CA CYS A 103 15.62 -18.04 -24.96
C CYS A 103 16.64 -19.18 -25.17
N ASN A 104 17.67 -19.23 -24.33
CA ASN A 104 18.71 -20.29 -24.34
C ASN A 104 19.34 -20.54 -25.73
N GLY A 105 19.53 -19.51 -26.54
CA GLY A 105 20.09 -19.62 -27.89
C GLY A 105 19.15 -20.22 -28.96
N SER A 106 17.89 -20.46 -28.59
CA SER A 106 16.86 -20.97 -29.49
C SER A 106 16.41 -19.91 -30.52
N ARG A 107 15.70 -20.38 -31.55
CA ARG A 107 14.99 -19.49 -32.50
C ARG A 107 13.79 -18.78 -31.89
N LEU A 108 13.32 -19.24 -30.72
CA LEU A 108 12.21 -18.64 -30.00
C LEU A 108 12.69 -17.62 -28.96
N ASN A 109 11.95 -16.55 -28.80
CA ASN A 109 12.15 -15.62 -27.70
C ASN A 109 11.32 -16.02 -26.47
N HIS A 110 11.61 -15.39 -25.33
CA HIS A 110 10.91 -15.65 -24.08
C HIS A 110 9.39 -15.44 -24.18
N MET A 111 8.93 -14.44 -24.92
CA MET A 111 7.50 -14.13 -25.12
C MET A 111 6.75 -15.33 -25.72
N GLN A 112 7.31 -15.95 -26.75
CA GLN A 112 6.70 -17.06 -27.46
C GLN A 112 6.59 -18.32 -26.60
N ILE A 113 7.65 -18.60 -25.83
CA ILE A 113 7.69 -19.77 -24.95
C ILE A 113 6.75 -19.57 -23.76
N MET A 114 6.79 -18.41 -23.12
CA MET A 114 5.87 -18.06 -22.03
C MET A 114 4.42 -18.18 -22.49
N ALA A 115 4.10 -17.70 -23.69
CA ALA A 115 2.73 -17.76 -24.21
C ALA A 115 2.28 -19.22 -24.43
N ALA A 116 3.10 -20.07 -25.03
CA ALA A 116 2.79 -21.48 -25.25
C ALA A 116 2.58 -22.22 -23.91
N PHE A 117 3.47 -21.98 -22.94
CA PHE A 117 3.36 -22.54 -21.60
C PHE A 117 2.09 -22.11 -20.89
N LEU A 118 1.82 -20.79 -20.82
CA LEU A 118 0.66 -20.25 -20.12
C LEU A 118 -0.68 -20.67 -20.75
N TYR A 119 -0.72 -20.79 -22.10
CA TYR A 119 -1.88 -21.33 -22.80
C TYR A 119 -2.17 -22.77 -22.35
N GLN A 120 -1.16 -23.65 -22.40
CA GLN A 120 -1.32 -25.04 -22.02
C GLN A 120 -1.62 -25.21 -20.54
N LEU A 121 -0.94 -24.46 -19.69
CA LEU A 121 -1.15 -24.45 -18.25
C LEU A 121 -2.60 -24.13 -17.90
N THR A 122 -3.13 -23.05 -18.47
CA THR A 122 -4.53 -22.64 -18.26
C THR A 122 -5.49 -23.70 -18.78
N SER A 123 -5.18 -24.36 -19.93
CA SER A 123 -5.98 -25.46 -20.44
C SER A 123 -6.02 -26.64 -19.49
N ASN A 124 -4.85 -27.05 -19.00
CA ASN A 124 -4.72 -28.16 -18.06
C ASN A 124 -5.47 -27.90 -16.74
N ILE A 125 -5.36 -26.68 -16.20
CA ILE A 125 -6.09 -26.28 -15.00
C ILE A 125 -7.61 -26.41 -15.21
N ILE A 126 -8.14 -25.90 -16.31
CA ILE A 126 -9.56 -25.99 -16.62
C ILE A 126 -10.01 -27.45 -16.76
N ASP A 127 -9.27 -28.24 -17.51
CA ASP A 127 -9.60 -29.64 -17.79
C ASP A 127 -9.53 -30.51 -16.51
N ALA A 128 -8.47 -30.33 -15.71
CA ALA A 128 -8.26 -31.12 -14.49
C ALA A 128 -9.23 -30.78 -13.36
N ASN A 129 -9.79 -29.56 -13.38
CA ASN A 129 -10.76 -29.09 -12.36
C ASN A 129 -12.15 -28.85 -12.97
N SER A 130 -12.59 -29.76 -13.83
CA SER A 130 -13.84 -29.62 -14.59
C SER A 130 -15.08 -29.39 -13.73
N MET A 131 -15.11 -29.87 -12.49
CA MET A 131 -16.22 -29.58 -11.55
C MET A 131 -16.26 -28.12 -11.09
N ILE A 132 -15.12 -27.43 -11.04
CA ILE A 132 -15.04 -26.02 -10.66
C ILE A 132 -15.41 -25.14 -11.85
N PHE A 133 -14.97 -25.54 -13.06
CA PHE A 133 -15.16 -24.80 -14.30
C PHE A 133 -16.34 -25.27 -15.14
N ALA A 134 -17.22 -26.13 -14.59
CA ALA A 134 -18.36 -26.72 -15.33
C ALA A 134 -19.27 -25.64 -15.92
N GLY A 135 -19.40 -25.65 -17.25
CA GLY A 135 -20.24 -24.69 -17.99
C GLY A 135 -19.64 -23.30 -18.18
N GLU A 136 -18.46 -23.06 -17.69
CA GLU A 136 -17.78 -21.76 -17.81
C GLU A 136 -16.89 -21.73 -19.08
N SER A 137 -16.93 -20.60 -19.78
CA SER A 137 -15.99 -20.32 -20.87
C SER A 137 -14.69 -19.72 -20.34
N ARG A 138 -13.60 -19.80 -21.14
CA ARG A 138 -12.35 -19.10 -20.77
C ARG A 138 -12.56 -17.60 -20.51
N ASN A 139 -13.47 -16.97 -21.25
CA ASN A 139 -13.80 -15.54 -21.10
C ASN A 139 -14.47 -15.21 -19.74
N SER A 140 -14.99 -16.19 -19.01
CA SER A 140 -15.55 -16.00 -17.66
C SER A 140 -14.52 -16.21 -16.54
N ILE A 141 -13.25 -16.43 -16.89
CA ILE A 141 -12.15 -16.61 -15.95
C ILE A 141 -11.34 -15.31 -15.84
N LYS A 142 -11.09 -14.86 -14.61
CA LYS A 142 -10.10 -13.83 -14.27
C LYS A 142 -8.86 -14.52 -13.70
N LEU A 143 -7.70 -14.23 -14.25
CA LEU A 143 -6.41 -14.67 -13.71
C LEU A 143 -5.78 -13.53 -12.90
N ILE A 144 -5.40 -13.82 -11.66
CA ILE A 144 -4.55 -12.97 -10.84
C ILE A 144 -3.17 -13.63 -10.83
N VAL A 145 -2.17 -12.98 -11.43
CA VAL A 145 -0.85 -13.59 -11.65
C VAL A 145 0.22 -12.89 -10.84
N GLY A 146 1.05 -13.67 -10.14
CA GLY A 146 2.17 -13.17 -9.38
C GLY A 146 3.30 -12.64 -10.27
N CYS A 147 3.89 -11.53 -9.87
CA CYS A 147 5.13 -11.02 -10.44
C CYS A 147 6.13 -10.65 -9.33
N PRO A 148 7.45 -10.70 -9.61
CA PRO A 148 8.45 -10.17 -8.69
C PRO A 148 8.16 -8.72 -8.30
N SER A 149 8.52 -8.35 -7.07
CA SER A 149 8.14 -7.04 -6.50
C SER A 149 8.99 -5.88 -7.00
N SER A 150 10.01 -6.13 -7.81
CA SER A 150 10.91 -5.09 -8.34
C SER A 150 10.21 -4.18 -9.37
N LYS A 151 10.70 -2.95 -9.50
CA LYS A 151 10.18 -1.94 -10.46
C LYS A 151 10.15 -2.44 -11.91
N LYS A 152 11.05 -3.33 -12.30
CA LYS A 152 11.08 -3.95 -13.64
C LYS A 152 9.79 -4.71 -13.99
N TRP A 153 8.97 -5.05 -12.97
CA TRP A 153 7.71 -5.77 -13.11
C TRP A 153 6.50 -4.94 -12.68
N THR A 154 6.67 -4.11 -11.65
CA THR A 154 5.57 -3.41 -10.97
C THR A 154 5.29 -2.01 -11.51
N ASP A 155 6.24 -1.38 -12.23
CA ASP A 155 5.97 -0.12 -12.91
C ASP A 155 4.85 -0.28 -13.94
N THR A 156 4.08 0.78 -14.17
CA THR A 156 2.85 0.77 -14.98
C THR A 156 3.05 0.13 -16.35
N LYS A 157 4.15 0.47 -17.06
CA LYS A 157 4.39 -0.03 -18.42
C LYS A 157 4.77 -1.52 -18.45
N PRO A 158 5.79 -2.03 -17.72
CA PRO A 158 6.09 -3.45 -17.67
C PRO A 158 4.91 -4.28 -17.20
N LYS A 159 4.19 -3.83 -16.16
CA LYS A 159 3.01 -4.49 -15.64
C LYS A 159 1.95 -4.69 -16.72
N SER A 160 1.54 -3.60 -17.40
CA SER A 160 0.55 -3.67 -18.47
C SER A 160 0.99 -4.54 -19.65
N GLN A 161 2.28 -4.55 -19.99
CA GLN A 161 2.82 -5.43 -21.03
C GLN A 161 2.74 -6.91 -20.64
N TYR A 162 3.00 -7.22 -19.38
CA TYR A 162 2.89 -8.59 -18.88
C TYR A 162 1.43 -9.04 -18.81
N GLU A 163 0.51 -8.18 -18.36
CA GLU A 163 -0.94 -8.43 -18.40
C GLU A 163 -1.43 -8.71 -19.84
N GLU A 164 -1.00 -7.90 -20.80
CA GLU A 164 -1.36 -8.08 -22.22
C GLU A 164 -0.82 -9.39 -22.79
N LEU A 165 0.42 -9.77 -22.46
CA LEU A 165 1.01 -11.04 -22.87
C LEU A 165 0.17 -12.21 -22.36
N ILE A 166 -0.12 -12.24 -21.05
CA ILE A 166 -0.88 -13.31 -20.42
C ILE A 166 -2.29 -13.37 -21.00
N LEU A 167 -2.99 -12.25 -21.11
CA LEU A 167 -4.36 -12.18 -21.65
C LEU A 167 -4.44 -12.75 -23.08
N ASN A 168 -3.49 -12.39 -23.93
CA ASN A 168 -3.46 -12.88 -25.30
C ASN A 168 -3.05 -14.36 -25.38
N ALA A 169 -2.19 -14.84 -24.50
CA ALA A 169 -1.77 -16.23 -24.45
C ALA A 169 -2.85 -17.16 -23.89
N THR A 170 -3.46 -16.81 -22.79
CA THR A 170 -4.40 -17.68 -22.06
C THR A 170 -5.81 -17.66 -22.62
N LEU A 171 -6.17 -16.61 -23.37
CA LEU A 171 -7.52 -16.37 -23.90
C LEU A 171 -8.59 -16.26 -22.80
N THR A 172 -8.19 -15.88 -21.58
CA THR A 172 -9.10 -15.62 -20.46
C THR A 172 -9.76 -14.25 -20.58
N GLY A 173 -10.83 -14.02 -19.79
CA GLY A 173 -11.58 -12.76 -19.91
C GLY A 173 -10.86 -11.56 -19.32
N GLN A 174 -10.13 -11.77 -18.22
CA GLN A 174 -9.39 -10.73 -17.52
C GLN A 174 -8.09 -11.27 -16.95
N VAL A 175 -7.10 -10.39 -16.87
CA VAL A 175 -5.82 -10.66 -16.20
C VAL A 175 -5.46 -9.46 -15.34
N GLU A 176 -4.97 -9.73 -14.15
CA GLU A 176 -4.41 -8.75 -13.24
C GLU A 176 -3.07 -9.28 -12.73
N VAL A 177 -2.05 -8.43 -12.74
CA VAL A 177 -0.72 -8.76 -12.23
C VAL A 177 -0.52 -8.10 -10.88
N VAL A 178 -0.08 -8.88 -9.89
CA VAL A 178 0.06 -8.47 -8.50
C VAL A 178 1.45 -8.85 -7.97
N PRO A 179 2.11 -8.01 -7.15
CA PRO A 179 3.39 -8.36 -6.55
C PRO A 179 3.30 -9.61 -5.65
N GLU A 180 4.23 -10.55 -5.84
CA GLU A 180 4.31 -11.80 -5.06
C GLU A 180 4.49 -11.54 -3.57
N SER A 181 5.17 -10.45 -3.19
CA SER A 181 5.31 -10.04 -1.79
C SER A 181 3.97 -9.70 -1.13
N ARG A 182 3.04 -9.05 -1.86
CA ARG A 182 1.68 -8.80 -1.37
C ARG A 182 0.94 -10.13 -1.17
N ALA A 183 1.02 -11.02 -2.14
CA ALA A 183 0.40 -12.34 -2.06
C ALA A 183 0.96 -13.16 -0.88
N SER A 184 2.28 -13.18 -0.71
CA SER A 184 2.94 -13.88 0.39
C SER A 184 2.52 -13.36 1.77
N MET A 185 2.23 -12.07 1.91
CA MET A 185 1.68 -11.51 3.15
C MET A 185 0.29 -12.05 3.46
N TYR A 186 -0.61 -12.09 2.47
CA TYR A 186 -1.95 -12.66 2.68
C TYR A 186 -1.90 -14.13 3.07
N SER A 187 -1.06 -14.91 2.40
CA SER A 187 -0.85 -16.32 2.75
C SER A 187 -0.21 -16.46 4.14
N GLY A 188 0.74 -15.60 4.49
CA GLY A 188 1.33 -15.57 5.84
C GLY A 188 0.29 -15.33 6.93
N LEU A 189 -0.71 -14.50 6.68
CA LEU A 189 -1.84 -14.29 7.59
C LEU A 189 -2.66 -15.57 7.79
N GLU A 190 -2.84 -16.38 6.74
CA GLU A 190 -3.60 -17.63 6.82
C GLU A 190 -2.84 -18.80 7.46
N CYS A 191 -1.53 -18.92 7.19
CA CYS A 191 -0.70 -19.96 7.80
C CYS A 191 -0.64 -19.87 9.32
N GLU A 192 -0.94 -18.72 9.85
CA GLU A 192 -0.87 -18.42 11.26
C GLU A 192 -2.17 -18.69 12.04
N GLN A 193 -3.00 -19.57 11.58
CA GLN A 193 -4.16 -20.06 12.34
C GLN A 193 -3.87 -20.35 13.83
N LYS A 194 -2.65 -20.20 14.26
CA LYS A 194 -2.25 -20.70 15.59
C LYS A 194 -1.52 -19.73 16.51
N LYS A 195 -0.87 -18.64 16.13
CA LYS A 195 -0.04 -17.92 17.13
C LYS A 195 0.38 -16.46 16.91
N ILE A 196 0.18 -15.77 15.80
CA ILE A 196 0.75 -14.43 15.62
C ILE A 196 -0.32 -13.39 15.34
N SER A 197 -0.41 -12.39 16.22
CA SER A 197 -1.04 -11.12 15.90
C SER A 197 -0.14 -10.40 14.91
N PHE A 198 -0.40 -10.57 13.62
CA PHE A 198 0.29 -9.88 12.57
C PHE A 198 -0.11 -8.41 12.60
N SER A 199 0.80 -7.57 13.03
CA SER A 199 0.60 -6.13 12.96
C SER A 199 1.30 -5.60 11.73
N ALA A 200 0.56 -5.30 10.68
CA ALA A 200 1.08 -4.62 9.48
C ALA A 200 1.74 -3.26 9.82
N ALA A 201 1.42 -2.67 10.97
CA ALA A 201 2.06 -1.47 11.50
C ALA A 201 3.47 -1.74 12.03
N GLU A 202 3.78 -2.98 12.42
CA GLU A 202 5.03 -3.29 13.13
C GLU A 202 6.21 -3.65 12.22
N GLY A 203 6.06 -3.53 10.90
CA GLY A 203 7.10 -3.82 9.93
C GLY A 203 7.26 -5.33 9.65
N VAL A 204 7.18 -5.68 8.36
CA VAL A 204 7.28 -7.05 7.86
C VAL A 204 8.36 -7.13 6.80
N MET A 205 9.26 -8.09 6.94
CA MET A 205 10.25 -8.44 5.94
C MET A 205 9.82 -9.74 5.26
N VAL A 206 9.71 -9.74 3.96
CA VAL A 206 9.44 -10.93 3.15
C VAL A 206 10.72 -11.29 2.41
N PHE A 207 11.21 -12.52 2.59
CA PHE A 207 12.27 -13.12 1.79
C PHE A 207 11.69 -14.23 0.94
N ASP A 208 11.80 -14.09 -0.35
CA ASP A 208 11.46 -15.12 -1.32
C ASP A 208 12.74 -15.73 -1.90
N PHE A 209 13.03 -16.99 -1.53
CA PHE A 209 14.13 -17.75 -2.07
C PHE A 209 13.64 -18.68 -3.18
N GLY A 210 13.59 -18.15 -4.39
CA GLY A 210 13.13 -18.83 -5.56
C GLY A 210 14.18 -19.71 -6.25
N SER A 211 13.82 -20.24 -7.41
CA SER A 211 14.73 -21.04 -8.24
C SER A 211 15.80 -20.19 -8.93
N SER A 212 15.49 -18.98 -9.37
CA SER A 212 16.41 -18.10 -10.12
C SER A 212 16.91 -16.92 -9.32
N THR A 213 16.11 -16.40 -8.39
CA THR A 213 16.38 -15.18 -7.62
C THR A 213 16.15 -15.40 -6.13
N ALA A 214 16.79 -14.55 -5.34
CA ALA A 214 16.37 -14.25 -3.97
C ALA A 214 15.85 -12.83 -3.95
N ASP A 215 14.62 -12.65 -3.49
CA ASP A 215 13.94 -11.36 -3.44
C ASP A 215 13.67 -10.96 -1.99
N CYS A 216 13.84 -9.67 -1.69
CA CYS A 216 13.55 -9.11 -0.38
C CYS A 216 12.63 -7.90 -0.52
N THR A 217 11.55 -7.90 0.24
CA THR A 217 10.63 -6.76 0.35
C THR A 217 10.42 -6.43 1.82
N TYR A 218 10.58 -5.16 2.19
CA TYR A 218 10.20 -4.67 3.50
C TYR A 218 9.01 -3.75 3.42
N MET A 219 8.03 -4.00 4.28
CA MET A 219 6.80 -3.23 4.38
C MET A 219 6.56 -2.80 5.82
N GLN A 220 6.08 -1.57 5.98
CA GLN A 220 5.65 -1.05 7.27
C GLN A 220 4.35 -0.26 7.06
N GLN A 221 3.37 -0.45 7.91
CA GLN A 221 2.06 0.18 7.80
C GLN A 221 1.38 -0.06 6.43
N GLY A 222 1.58 -1.24 5.84
CA GLY A 222 1.05 -1.57 4.52
C GLY A 222 1.76 -0.88 3.34
N ILE A 223 2.80 -0.09 3.59
CA ILE A 223 3.58 0.62 2.57
C ILE A 223 4.87 -0.16 2.32
N ARG A 224 5.15 -0.44 1.06
CA ARG A 224 6.43 -1.00 0.63
C ARG A 224 7.53 0.04 0.80
N CYS A 225 8.44 -0.21 1.75
CA CYS A 225 9.50 0.72 2.09
C CYS A 225 10.76 0.54 1.26
N PHE A 226 11.10 -0.68 0.91
CA PHE A 226 12.14 -1.03 -0.06
C PHE A 226 11.97 -2.46 -0.56
N ASP A 227 12.51 -2.71 -1.73
CA ASP A 227 12.71 -4.04 -2.31
C ASP A 227 14.07 -4.12 -3.00
N PHE A 228 14.61 -5.31 -3.09
CA PHE A 228 15.78 -5.61 -3.90
C PHE A 228 15.84 -7.11 -4.20
N SER A 229 16.56 -7.47 -5.24
CA SER A 229 16.72 -8.84 -5.72
C SER A 229 18.16 -9.12 -6.05
N TRP A 230 18.59 -10.36 -5.83
CA TRP A 230 19.86 -10.90 -6.32
C TRP A 230 19.59 -12.12 -7.20
N ASP A 231 20.45 -12.38 -8.19
CA ASP A 231 20.42 -13.59 -9.01
C ASP A 231 20.94 -14.83 -8.23
N LEU A 232 20.50 -14.91 -6.97
CA LEU A 232 20.86 -15.95 -5.99
C LEU A 232 19.75 -17.00 -5.91
N GLY A 233 19.45 -17.66 -7.02
CA GLY A 233 18.46 -18.72 -7.04
C GLY A 233 19.02 -20.08 -6.62
N ALA A 234 18.14 -20.97 -6.15
CA ALA A 234 18.50 -22.33 -5.73
C ALA A 234 18.98 -23.21 -6.90
N SER A 235 18.75 -22.82 -8.15
CA SER A 235 19.27 -23.50 -9.34
C SER A 235 20.80 -23.42 -9.47
N ARG A 236 21.45 -22.48 -8.76
CA ARG A 236 22.90 -22.44 -8.66
C ARG A 236 23.48 -23.69 -7.97
N ILE A 237 22.73 -24.22 -6.99
CA ILE A 237 23.12 -25.48 -6.33
C ILE A 237 23.07 -26.64 -7.33
N GLU A 238 22.09 -26.69 -8.23
CA GLU A 238 22.00 -27.71 -9.28
C GLU A 238 23.19 -27.61 -10.25
N GLU A 239 23.62 -26.41 -10.59
CA GLU A 239 24.80 -26.16 -11.42
C GLU A 239 26.08 -26.65 -10.72
N LEU A 240 26.21 -26.42 -9.41
CA LEU A 240 27.32 -26.95 -8.61
C LEU A 240 27.28 -28.49 -8.52
N MET A 241 26.08 -29.06 -8.29
CA MET A 241 25.89 -30.53 -8.32
C MET A 241 26.28 -31.13 -9.67
N LEU A 242 25.98 -30.45 -10.78
CA LEU A 242 26.38 -30.89 -12.11
C LEU A 242 27.90 -30.88 -12.28
N GLN A 243 28.56 -29.81 -11.84
CA GLN A 243 30.04 -29.73 -11.89
C GLN A 243 30.70 -30.81 -11.04
N ASP A 244 30.18 -31.06 -9.84
CA ASP A 244 30.62 -32.12 -8.95
C ASP A 244 30.44 -33.50 -9.60
N PHE A 245 29.26 -33.79 -10.16
CA PHE A 245 28.98 -35.01 -10.88
C PHE A 245 29.94 -35.25 -12.06
N LEU A 246 30.15 -34.23 -12.90
CA LEU A 246 31.08 -34.33 -14.04
C LEU A 246 32.52 -34.59 -13.57
N SER A 247 32.91 -33.96 -12.46
CA SER A 247 34.24 -34.15 -11.87
C SER A 247 34.44 -35.56 -11.28
N GLN A 248 33.44 -36.06 -10.52
CA GLN A 248 33.48 -37.39 -9.92
C GLN A 248 33.55 -38.50 -10.97
N GLU A 249 32.75 -38.37 -12.03
CA GLU A 249 32.67 -39.37 -13.09
C GLU A 249 33.76 -39.21 -14.18
N LEU A 250 34.59 -38.15 -14.09
CA LEU A 250 35.63 -37.82 -15.08
C LEU A 250 35.08 -37.74 -16.52
N ILE A 251 33.93 -37.15 -16.70
CA ILE A 251 33.25 -36.97 -17.98
C ILE A 251 33.10 -35.50 -18.34
N SER A 252 32.94 -35.21 -19.61
CA SER A 252 32.67 -33.86 -20.11
C SER A 252 31.15 -33.61 -20.31
N SER A 253 30.75 -32.33 -20.33
CA SER A 253 29.35 -31.96 -20.47
C SER A 253 28.70 -32.38 -21.79
N ASP A 254 29.50 -32.60 -22.87
CA ASP A 254 29.03 -33.08 -24.16
C ASP A 254 28.72 -34.59 -24.17
N GLU A 255 29.14 -35.31 -23.14
CA GLU A 255 28.81 -36.73 -22.97
C GLU A 255 27.43 -36.96 -22.35
N ILE A 256 26.73 -35.91 -21.91
CA ILE A 256 25.39 -35.99 -21.31
C ILE A 256 24.46 -34.94 -21.92
N ILE A 257 23.17 -35.15 -21.74
CA ILE A 257 22.18 -34.10 -22.03
C ILE A 257 22.04 -33.21 -20.78
N THR A 258 22.74 -32.08 -20.79
CA THR A 258 22.91 -31.17 -19.64
C THR A 258 21.56 -30.77 -19.01
N GLU A 259 20.58 -30.41 -19.81
CA GLU A 259 19.24 -30.01 -19.28
C GLU A 259 18.54 -31.16 -18.54
N LYS A 260 18.66 -32.39 -19.04
CA LYS A 260 18.12 -33.57 -18.36
C LYS A 260 18.86 -33.88 -17.07
N ALA A 261 20.19 -33.73 -17.08
CA ALA A 261 21.00 -33.93 -15.89
C ALA A 261 20.62 -32.90 -14.82
N LEU A 262 20.49 -31.61 -15.16
CA LEU A 262 20.05 -30.55 -14.24
C LEU A 262 18.64 -30.82 -13.65
N THR A 263 17.72 -31.33 -14.47
CA THR A 263 16.36 -31.71 -13.99
C THR A 263 16.43 -32.85 -12.96
N LEU A 264 17.27 -33.87 -13.21
CA LEU A 264 17.45 -34.99 -12.27
C LEU A 264 18.13 -34.53 -10.97
N LEU A 265 19.17 -33.70 -11.09
CA LEU A 265 19.88 -33.13 -9.94
C LEU A 265 18.97 -32.22 -9.12
N ARG A 266 18.07 -31.46 -9.75
CA ARG A 266 17.02 -30.75 -9.06
C ARG A 266 16.13 -31.66 -8.21
N LYS A 267 15.68 -32.78 -8.79
CA LYS A 267 14.88 -33.78 -8.05
C LYS A 267 15.68 -34.38 -6.89
N ALA A 268 16.96 -34.68 -7.10
CA ALA A 268 17.85 -35.15 -6.02
C ALA A 268 17.97 -34.15 -4.88
N LYS A 269 18.20 -32.87 -5.20
CA LYS A 269 18.25 -31.78 -4.22
C LYS A 269 16.93 -31.64 -3.44
N GLU A 270 15.80 -31.60 -4.15
CA GLU A 270 14.47 -31.45 -3.52
C GLU A 270 14.14 -32.65 -2.62
N ASN A 271 14.47 -33.87 -3.04
CA ASN A 271 14.32 -35.07 -2.25
C ASN A 271 15.20 -35.03 -1.00
N PHE A 272 16.47 -34.63 -1.16
CA PHE A 272 17.39 -34.49 -0.03
C PHE A 272 16.85 -33.59 1.07
N PHE A 273 16.42 -32.37 0.73
CA PHE A 273 15.85 -31.43 1.71
C PHE A 273 14.48 -31.87 2.23
N SER A 274 13.74 -32.67 1.48
CA SER A 274 12.47 -33.29 1.93
C SER A 274 12.68 -34.60 2.68
N LYS A 275 13.94 -35.00 2.98
CA LYS A 275 14.30 -36.24 3.68
C LYS A 275 13.75 -37.49 2.99
N ARG A 276 13.77 -37.50 1.67
CA ARG A 276 13.42 -38.64 0.78
C ARG A 276 14.69 -39.24 0.18
N GLU A 277 14.55 -40.37 -0.51
CA GLU A 277 15.63 -40.94 -1.31
C GLU A 277 16.08 -39.94 -2.39
N SER A 278 17.36 -39.57 -2.37
CA SER A 278 17.94 -38.48 -3.16
C SER A 278 18.84 -38.94 -4.28
N ASP A 279 18.85 -40.25 -4.59
CA ASP A 279 19.65 -40.84 -5.65
C ASP A 279 18.98 -40.61 -7.00
N VAL A 280 19.79 -40.29 -8.02
CA VAL A 280 19.30 -40.11 -9.38
C VAL A 280 20.26 -40.78 -10.37
N VAL A 281 19.68 -41.32 -11.46
CA VAL A 281 20.44 -41.99 -12.53
C VAL A 281 20.54 -41.06 -13.74
N ILE A 282 21.72 -40.57 -14.02
CA ILE A 282 22.02 -39.75 -15.20
C ILE A 282 22.54 -40.68 -16.32
N ARG A 283 22.04 -40.49 -17.54
CA ARG A 283 22.43 -41.27 -18.71
C ARG A 283 23.40 -40.50 -19.57
N LYS A 284 24.50 -41.16 -19.95
CA LYS A 284 25.43 -40.67 -20.98
C LYS A 284 24.82 -40.81 -22.38
N SER A 285 25.40 -40.09 -23.34
CA SER A 285 25.03 -40.15 -24.75
C SER A 285 25.24 -41.56 -25.36
N ASP A 286 26.17 -42.33 -24.81
CA ASP A 286 26.45 -43.74 -25.18
C ASP A 286 25.48 -44.75 -24.52
N GLY A 287 24.52 -44.27 -23.71
CA GLY A 287 23.53 -45.08 -23.01
C GLY A 287 23.98 -45.63 -21.65
N LYS A 288 25.23 -45.39 -21.22
CA LYS A 288 25.71 -45.78 -19.89
C LYS A 288 24.95 -45.02 -18.81
N LYS A 289 24.59 -45.71 -17.74
CA LYS A 289 23.92 -45.15 -16.57
C LYS A 289 24.93 -44.86 -15.48
N LEU A 290 24.91 -43.65 -14.93
CA LEU A 290 25.72 -43.20 -13.81
C LEU A 290 24.81 -42.80 -12.67
N LEU A 291 25.17 -43.20 -11.46
CA LEU A 291 24.39 -42.86 -10.23
C LEU A 291 25.00 -41.61 -9.61
N TYR A 292 24.16 -40.67 -9.23
CA TYR A 292 24.53 -39.54 -8.40
C TYR A 292 23.74 -39.59 -7.09
N GLU A 293 24.45 -39.52 -5.96
CA GLU A 293 23.87 -39.52 -4.62
C GLU A 293 24.05 -38.15 -3.96
N ALA A 294 22.96 -37.45 -3.65
CA ALA A 294 23.00 -36.20 -2.89
C ALA A 294 23.13 -36.51 -1.40
N THR A 295 24.37 -36.86 -0.96
CA THR A 295 24.63 -37.10 0.47
C THR A 295 24.70 -35.80 1.26
N LYS A 296 24.62 -35.94 2.60
CA LYS A 296 24.73 -34.77 3.50
C LYS A 296 26.09 -34.08 3.33
N ASP A 297 27.18 -34.84 3.27
CA ASP A 297 28.53 -34.28 3.16
C ASP A 297 28.73 -33.56 1.82
N THR A 298 28.27 -34.16 0.72
CA THR A 298 28.29 -33.52 -0.60
C THR A 298 27.47 -32.24 -0.62
N MET A 299 26.23 -32.26 -0.11
CA MET A 299 25.35 -31.08 -0.11
C MET A 299 25.84 -29.97 0.81
N ASP A 300 26.38 -30.32 1.98
CA ASP A 300 26.99 -29.33 2.89
C ASP A 300 28.22 -28.68 2.25
N ASP A 301 29.07 -29.47 1.53
CA ASP A 301 30.24 -28.94 0.83
C ASP A 301 29.84 -28.00 -0.33
N LEU A 302 28.90 -28.42 -1.17
CA LEU A 302 28.42 -27.61 -2.30
C LEU A 302 27.76 -26.30 -1.85
N ILE A 303 27.01 -26.33 -0.77
CA ILE A 303 26.28 -25.15 -0.29
C ILE A 303 27.19 -24.19 0.50
N ARG A 304 28.14 -24.71 1.30
CA ARG A 304 28.95 -23.92 2.22
C ARG A 304 30.34 -23.58 1.75
N ASN A 305 30.92 -24.40 0.89
CA ASN A 305 32.33 -24.30 0.52
C ASN A 305 32.54 -24.04 -0.97
N SER A 306 31.60 -24.42 -1.86
CA SER A 306 31.77 -24.18 -3.30
C SER A 306 31.44 -22.72 -3.64
N GLU A 307 32.46 -21.99 -4.10
CA GLU A 307 32.35 -20.59 -4.46
C GLU A 307 31.84 -20.39 -5.88
N PHE A 308 31.02 -19.40 -6.07
CA PHE A 308 30.59 -18.90 -7.39
C PHE A 308 30.36 -17.37 -7.35
N CYS A 309 30.20 -16.78 -8.54
CA CYS A 309 29.98 -15.34 -8.67
C CYS A 309 28.55 -15.05 -9.14
N ILE A 310 27.91 -14.06 -8.51
CA ILE A 310 26.68 -13.42 -8.98
C ILE A 310 26.90 -11.91 -9.04
N ASP A 311 26.68 -11.31 -10.21
CA ASP A 311 27.02 -9.91 -10.45
C ASP A 311 28.49 -9.61 -10.04
N SER A 312 28.68 -8.76 -9.04
CA SER A 312 29.99 -8.39 -8.48
C SER A 312 30.30 -9.05 -7.14
N LYS A 313 29.52 -10.08 -6.74
CA LYS A 313 29.66 -10.76 -5.45
C LYS A 313 30.15 -12.19 -5.65
N SER A 314 31.09 -12.62 -4.83
CA SER A 314 31.62 -13.98 -4.82
C SER A 314 31.45 -14.61 -3.45
N GLY A 315 31.12 -15.89 -3.42
CA GLY A 315 31.00 -16.66 -2.19
C GLY A 315 30.28 -17.98 -2.40
N SER A 316 30.13 -18.74 -1.34
CA SER A 316 29.28 -19.92 -1.33
C SER A 316 27.81 -19.53 -1.30
N TRP A 317 26.93 -20.45 -1.69
CA TRP A 317 25.49 -20.18 -1.65
C TRP A 317 25.01 -19.78 -0.25
N TYR A 318 25.56 -20.43 0.79
CA TYR A 318 25.28 -20.09 2.18
C TYR A 318 25.75 -18.68 2.55
N SER A 319 27.00 -18.33 2.24
CA SER A 319 27.54 -17.01 2.57
C SER A 319 26.82 -15.88 1.81
N LEU A 320 26.44 -16.13 0.57
CA LEU A 320 25.66 -15.16 -0.22
C LEU A 320 24.23 -14.99 0.32
N CYS A 321 23.58 -16.03 0.83
CA CYS A 321 22.31 -15.90 1.55
C CYS A 321 22.46 -15.08 2.84
N GLU A 322 23.56 -15.30 3.58
CA GLU A 322 23.90 -14.54 4.77
C GLU A 322 24.08 -13.05 4.44
N ASP A 323 24.83 -12.74 3.39
CA ASP A 323 25.07 -11.37 2.91
C ASP A 323 23.80 -10.70 2.40
N PHE A 324 22.93 -11.45 1.70
CA PHE A 324 21.64 -10.99 1.22
C PHE A 324 20.73 -10.54 2.38
N MET A 325 20.59 -11.37 3.41
CA MET A 325 19.85 -11.01 4.62
C MET A 325 20.52 -9.86 5.40
N GLY A 326 21.87 -9.85 5.39
CA GLY A 326 22.67 -8.76 5.97
C GLY A 326 22.45 -7.41 5.26
N GLU A 327 22.28 -7.42 3.93
CA GLU A 327 21.95 -6.22 3.16
C GLU A 327 20.56 -5.69 3.53
N ALA A 328 19.56 -6.57 3.66
CA ALA A 328 18.22 -6.19 4.12
C ALA A 328 18.27 -5.49 5.48
N ARG A 329 19.05 -6.05 6.42
CA ARG A 329 19.24 -5.46 7.74
C ARG A 329 19.91 -4.09 7.68
N ARG A 330 20.94 -3.93 6.84
CA ARG A 330 21.62 -2.63 6.65
C ARG A 330 20.70 -1.58 6.05
N LYS A 331 19.91 -1.94 5.02
CA LYS A 331 18.91 -1.03 4.43
C LYS A 331 17.89 -0.58 5.46
N LEU A 332 17.42 -1.49 6.30
CA LEU A 332 16.50 -1.18 7.39
C LEU A 332 17.12 -0.22 8.41
N ALA A 333 18.35 -0.51 8.87
CA ALA A 333 19.07 0.33 9.82
C ALA A 333 19.35 1.75 9.26
N ASN A 334 19.71 1.85 8.01
CA ASN A 334 19.96 3.15 7.35
C ASN A 334 18.67 3.97 7.21
N LYS A 335 17.54 3.32 6.88
CA LYS A 335 16.26 4.01 6.70
C LYS A 335 15.68 4.53 8.03
N TYR A 336 15.94 3.85 9.14
CA TYR A 336 15.32 4.13 10.44
C TYR A 336 16.34 4.53 11.53
N GLU A 337 17.46 5.14 11.14
CA GLU A 337 18.47 5.69 12.06
C GLU A 337 18.88 4.70 13.18
N ASN A 338 19.17 3.46 12.79
CA ASN A 338 19.50 2.33 13.67
C ASN A 338 18.32 1.79 14.53
N ALA A 339 17.12 2.31 14.39
CA ALA A 339 15.94 1.60 14.90
C ALA A 339 15.69 0.33 14.07
N PHE A 340 15.15 -0.69 14.72
CA PHE A 340 14.85 -1.95 14.06
C PHE A 340 13.36 -2.26 14.15
N PRO A 341 12.53 -1.62 13.31
CA PRO A 341 11.08 -1.71 13.42
C PRO A 341 10.51 -3.05 12.88
N CYS A 342 11.35 -3.93 12.29
CA CYS A 342 10.90 -5.23 11.80
C CYS A 342 10.50 -6.15 12.97
N LYS A 343 9.26 -6.64 12.97
CA LYS A 343 8.72 -7.58 13.96
C LYS A 343 8.48 -8.97 13.40
N THR A 344 8.26 -9.06 12.10
CA THR A 344 7.95 -10.31 11.43
C THR A 344 8.82 -10.51 10.20
N VAL A 345 9.35 -11.71 10.03
CA VAL A 345 10.06 -12.16 8.83
C VAL A 345 9.28 -13.31 8.23
N VAL A 346 8.83 -13.17 6.99
CA VAL A 346 8.16 -14.21 6.22
C VAL A 346 9.17 -14.85 5.27
N LEU A 347 9.30 -16.17 5.33
CA LEU A 347 10.14 -16.96 4.43
C LEU A 347 9.25 -17.70 3.43
N THR A 348 9.45 -17.44 2.14
CA THR A 348 8.72 -18.06 1.03
C THR A 348 9.68 -18.52 -0.07
N GLY A 349 9.13 -19.15 -1.11
CA GLY A 349 9.90 -19.75 -2.19
C GLY A 349 10.41 -21.15 -1.87
N GLY A 350 10.63 -21.96 -2.91
CA GLY A 350 11.00 -23.38 -2.78
C GLY A 350 12.28 -23.62 -1.98
N ALA A 351 13.26 -22.71 -2.10
CA ALA A 351 14.53 -22.86 -1.39
C ALA A 351 14.45 -22.53 0.12
N SER A 352 13.40 -21.85 0.57
CA SER A 352 13.17 -21.60 2.00
C SER A 352 12.94 -22.91 2.79
N LYS A 353 12.65 -24.03 2.11
CA LYS A 353 12.59 -25.38 2.69
C LYS A 353 13.94 -25.87 3.25
N MET A 354 15.04 -25.28 2.80
CA MET A 354 16.36 -25.56 3.36
C MET A 354 16.45 -25.00 4.79
N GLY A 355 16.48 -25.87 5.81
CA GLY A 355 16.34 -25.49 7.21
C GLY A 355 17.30 -24.39 7.68
N PHE A 356 18.51 -24.33 7.11
CA PHE A 356 19.50 -23.30 7.48
C PHE A 356 19.09 -21.88 7.08
N ILE A 357 18.20 -21.70 6.07
CA ILE A 357 17.64 -20.37 5.71
C ILE A 357 16.86 -19.79 6.90
N ARG A 358 16.04 -20.63 7.56
CA ARG A 358 15.33 -20.24 8.78
C ARG A 358 16.27 -19.89 9.91
N ASP A 359 17.35 -20.66 10.06
CA ASP A 359 18.34 -20.43 11.12
C ASP A 359 19.11 -19.13 10.87
N LEU A 360 19.50 -18.84 9.61
CA LEU A 360 20.07 -17.54 9.22
C LEU A 360 19.10 -16.38 9.49
N ALA A 361 17.83 -16.55 9.15
CA ALA A 361 16.83 -15.51 9.42
C ALA A 361 16.72 -15.22 10.92
N LYS A 362 16.71 -16.23 11.80
CA LYS A 362 16.72 -16.04 13.24
C LYS A 362 17.98 -15.34 13.74
N GLU A 363 19.13 -15.67 13.17
CA GLU A 363 20.41 -15.05 13.54
C GLU A 363 20.44 -13.57 13.12
N LYS A 364 20.07 -13.28 11.88
CA LYS A 364 20.12 -11.90 11.34
C LYS A 364 19.02 -11.01 11.89
N PHE A 365 17.88 -11.59 12.27
CA PHE A 365 16.72 -10.86 12.78
C PHE A 365 16.30 -11.37 14.18
N PRO A 366 17.17 -11.21 15.18
CA PRO A 366 16.84 -11.62 16.55
C PRO A 366 15.66 -10.80 17.06
N ASN A 367 14.79 -11.40 17.85
CA ASN A 367 13.57 -10.82 18.41
C ASN A 367 12.46 -10.54 17.37
N THR A 368 12.54 -11.12 16.18
CA THR A 368 11.45 -11.13 15.22
C THR A 368 10.71 -12.47 15.24
N THR A 369 9.46 -12.44 14.84
CA THR A 369 8.72 -13.66 14.57
C THR A 369 9.05 -14.15 13.16
N ILE A 370 9.52 -15.40 13.03
CA ILE A 370 9.78 -16.02 11.73
C ILE A 370 8.56 -16.83 11.33
N VAL A 371 7.89 -16.39 10.28
CA VAL A 371 6.76 -17.08 9.61
C VAL A 371 7.34 -17.97 8.52
N TRP A 372 7.15 -19.25 8.65
CA TRP A 372 7.66 -20.24 7.71
C TRP A 372 6.79 -21.49 7.75
N ASP A 373 6.22 -21.85 6.62
CA ASP A 373 5.42 -23.07 6.47
C ASP A 373 6.11 -24.03 5.51
N GLU A 374 6.86 -24.99 6.08
CA GLU A 374 7.63 -25.99 5.31
C GLU A 374 6.77 -26.77 4.30
N ASN A 375 5.49 -27.02 4.64
CA ASN A 375 4.60 -27.83 3.84
C ASN A 375 3.91 -27.05 2.72
N ASN A 376 3.79 -25.75 2.84
CA ASN A 376 2.98 -24.92 1.96
C ASN A 376 3.77 -23.83 1.21
N THR A 377 5.10 -23.80 1.28
CA THR A 377 5.90 -22.75 0.62
C THR A 377 5.64 -22.63 -0.88
N SER A 378 5.34 -23.73 -1.57
CA SER A 378 4.99 -23.75 -3.00
C SER A 378 3.60 -23.18 -3.32
N TYR A 379 2.77 -22.92 -2.31
CA TYR A 379 1.43 -22.37 -2.47
C TYR A 379 1.29 -20.97 -1.91
N THR A 380 2.32 -20.48 -1.21
CA THR A 380 2.26 -19.19 -0.49
C THR A 380 1.80 -18.05 -1.40
N VAL A 381 2.34 -17.97 -2.61
CA VAL A 381 1.97 -16.92 -3.56
C VAL A 381 0.58 -17.17 -4.14
N SER A 382 0.29 -18.38 -4.65
CA SER A 382 -1.02 -18.66 -5.28
C SER A 382 -2.19 -18.53 -4.31
N ASP A 383 -2.04 -18.99 -3.06
CA ASP A 383 -3.06 -18.84 -2.01
C ASP A 383 -3.30 -17.35 -1.70
N GLY A 384 -2.24 -16.57 -1.56
CA GLY A 384 -2.34 -15.13 -1.36
C GLY A 384 -3.01 -14.39 -2.52
N LEU A 385 -2.71 -14.77 -3.78
CA LEU A 385 -3.36 -14.21 -4.96
C LEU A 385 -4.87 -14.47 -4.99
N GLY A 386 -5.29 -15.66 -4.54
CA GLY A 386 -6.71 -15.97 -4.40
C GLY A 386 -7.42 -15.05 -3.39
N TRP A 387 -6.78 -14.74 -2.26
CA TRP A 387 -7.34 -13.83 -1.25
C TRP A 387 -7.40 -12.38 -1.71
N ILE A 388 -6.40 -11.90 -2.45
CA ILE A 388 -6.32 -10.52 -2.93
C ILE A 388 -7.58 -10.13 -3.69
N GLU A 389 -8.06 -10.99 -4.60
CA GLU A 389 -9.26 -10.67 -5.37
C GLU A 389 -10.50 -10.53 -4.50
N PHE A 390 -10.65 -11.39 -3.49
CA PHE A 390 -11.79 -11.26 -2.57
C PHE A 390 -11.79 -9.92 -1.84
N VAL A 391 -10.63 -9.48 -1.42
CA VAL A 391 -10.46 -8.17 -0.77
C VAL A 391 -10.73 -7.06 -1.77
N ASP A 392 -10.15 -7.13 -2.97
CA ASP A 392 -10.26 -6.08 -3.99
C ASP A 392 -11.68 -5.96 -4.57
N GLU A 393 -12.43 -7.07 -4.72
CA GLU A 393 -13.85 -7.04 -5.10
C GLU A 393 -14.73 -6.33 -4.05
N ASN A 394 -14.45 -6.54 -2.77
CA ASN A 394 -15.27 -5.98 -1.68
C ASN A 394 -14.80 -4.60 -1.21
N TYR A 395 -13.62 -4.17 -1.64
CA TYR A 395 -13.02 -2.89 -1.24
C TYR A 395 -13.92 -1.67 -1.51
N PRO A 396 -14.53 -1.49 -2.71
CA PRO A 396 -15.37 -0.32 -3.00
C PRO A 396 -16.59 -0.20 -2.07
N GLU A 397 -17.18 -1.33 -1.71
CA GLU A 397 -18.33 -1.35 -0.80
C GLU A 397 -17.90 -1.02 0.64
N CYS A 398 -16.74 -1.51 1.08
CA CYS A 398 -16.16 -1.15 2.37
C CYS A 398 -15.84 0.35 2.44
N GLN A 399 -15.22 0.89 1.39
CA GLN A 399 -14.93 2.31 1.27
C GLN A 399 -16.20 3.16 1.40
N LYS A 400 -17.24 2.81 0.63
CA LYS A 400 -18.54 3.49 0.69
C LYS A 400 -19.16 3.47 2.08
N ARG A 401 -19.07 2.34 2.80
CA ARG A 401 -19.59 2.24 4.17
C ARG A 401 -18.81 3.10 5.16
N ILE A 402 -17.48 3.19 5.00
CA ILE A 402 -16.64 4.09 5.80
C ILE A 402 -17.02 5.55 5.52
N GLU A 403 -17.11 5.94 4.25
CA GLU A 403 -17.50 7.29 3.84
C GLU A 403 -18.90 7.67 4.38
N THR A 404 -19.83 6.72 4.39
CA THR A 404 -21.18 6.92 4.94
C THR A 404 -21.16 7.15 6.44
N GLU A 405 -20.36 6.40 7.20
CA GLU A 405 -20.21 6.55 8.65
C GLU A 405 -19.67 7.92 9.04
N VAL A 406 -18.71 8.41 8.27
CA VAL A 406 -18.07 9.72 8.53
C VAL A 406 -18.73 10.87 7.77
N ALA A 407 -19.91 10.66 7.20
CA ALA A 407 -20.64 11.70 6.46
C ALA A 407 -20.99 12.93 7.30
N TYR A 408 -21.13 12.74 8.63
CA TYR A 408 -21.35 13.86 9.58
C TYR A 408 -20.19 14.85 9.63
N PHE A 409 -18.95 14.39 9.38
CA PHE A 409 -17.75 15.23 9.41
C PHE A 409 -17.64 16.06 8.13
N THR A 410 -18.54 17.05 8.01
CA THR A 410 -18.53 18.03 6.90
C THR A 410 -17.80 19.30 7.32
N PHE A 411 -17.36 20.08 6.34
CA PHE A 411 -16.77 21.39 6.61
C PHE A 411 -17.75 22.33 7.32
N GLU A 412 -19.03 22.26 7.00
CA GLU A 412 -20.09 23.04 7.64
C GLU A 412 -20.22 22.70 9.13
N ASN A 413 -20.21 21.42 9.49
CA ASN A 413 -20.26 20.98 10.89
C ASN A 413 -18.97 21.37 11.64
N PHE A 414 -17.83 21.28 10.99
CA PHE A 414 -16.56 21.77 11.54
C PHE A 414 -16.61 23.29 11.81
N ALA A 415 -17.07 24.08 10.83
CA ALA A 415 -17.20 25.52 10.98
C ALA A 415 -18.17 25.91 12.12
N LEU A 416 -19.27 25.16 12.25
CA LEU A 416 -20.22 25.35 13.34
C LEU A 416 -19.61 25.05 14.73
N LYS A 417 -18.85 23.93 14.83
CA LYS A 417 -18.11 23.62 16.06
C LYS A 417 -17.12 24.72 16.41
N LEU A 418 -16.31 25.12 15.43
CA LEU A 418 -15.33 26.19 15.61
C LEU A 418 -15.96 27.50 16.08
N GLN A 419 -17.09 27.91 15.48
CA GLN A 419 -17.85 29.06 15.93
C GLN A 419 -18.30 28.92 17.38
N ASN A 420 -18.84 27.78 17.76
CA ASN A 420 -19.32 27.53 19.12
C ASN A 420 -18.17 27.61 20.15
N ASP A 421 -17.01 27.05 19.81
CA ASP A 421 -15.83 27.05 20.69
C ASP A 421 -15.19 28.43 20.79
N LEU A 422 -15.14 29.20 19.69
CA LEU A 422 -14.58 30.56 19.66
C LEU A 422 -15.50 31.63 20.24
N ARG A 423 -16.82 31.42 20.21
CA ARG A 423 -17.81 32.43 20.63
C ARG A 423 -17.55 33.04 22.03
N PRO A 424 -17.33 32.27 23.11
CA PRO A 424 -17.11 32.83 24.43
C PRO A 424 -15.79 33.62 24.51
N VAL A 425 -14.75 33.17 23.84
CA VAL A 425 -13.45 33.86 23.82
C VAL A 425 -13.58 35.18 23.04
N PHE A 426 -14.25 35.15 21.89
CA PHE A 426 -14.50 36.31 21.07
C PHE A 426 -15.33 37.38 21.82
N LYS A 427 -16.40 36.95 22.52
CA LYS A 427 -17.20 37.83 23.38
C LYS A 427 -16.36 38.54 24.44
N SER A 428 -15.58 37.77 25.20
CA SER A 428 -14.68 38.28 26.23
C SER A 428 -13.72 39.31 25.67
N TYR A 429 -13.13 38.99 24.53
CA TYR A 429 -12.14 39.81 23.86
C TYR A 429 -12.71 41.15 23.40
N VAL A 430 -13.85 41.14 22.69
CA VAL A 430 -14.53 42.38 22.24
C VAL A 430 -14.96 43.25 23.42
N GLN A 431 -15.40 42.62 24.51
CA GLN A 431 -15.80 43.37 25.73
C GLN A 431 -14.60 44.06 26.37
N GLN A 432 -13.46 43.41 26.47
CA GLN A 432 -12.23 43.98 27.02
C GLN A 432 -11.73 45.15 26.18
N CYS A 433 -11.71 45.01 24.85
CA CYS A 433 -11.32 46.12 23.97
C CYS A 433 -12.21 47.34 24.18
N ALA A 434 -13.53 47.14 24.32
CA ALA A 434 -14.47 48.20 24.56
C ALA A 434 -14.28 48.84 25.95
N GLU A 435 -13.92 48.05 26.96
CA GLU A 435 -13.63 48.54 28.32
C GLU A 435 -12.36 49.38 28.36
N VAL A 436 -11.29 48.94 27.75
CA VAL A 436 -10.01 49.69 27.64
C VAL A 436 -10.29 51.03 26.97
N TRP A 437 -10.96 51.02 25.80
CA TRP A 437 -11.29 52.24 25.08
C TRP A 437 -12.14 53.20 25.89
N ALA A 438 -13.16 52.70 26.63
CA ALA A 438 -14.03 53.52 27.43
C ALA A 438 -13.35 54.08 28.69
N ALA A 439 -12.29 53.43 29.18
CA ALA A 439 -11.57 53.83 30.39
C ALA A 439 -10.54 54.94 30.16
N GLU A 440 -10.07 55.12 28.92
CA GLU A 440 -9.07 56.16 28.59
C GLU A 440 -9.52 57.55 29.00
N ASP A 441 -8.60 58.33 29.58
CA ASP A 441 -8.90 59.65 30.11
C ASP A 441 -8.80 60.76 29.07
N GLU A 442 -8.10 60.55 27.99
CA GLU A 442 -7.95 61.51 26.90
C GLU A 442 -9.17 61.54 25.97
N ASP A 443 -9.42 62.65 25.31
CA ASP A 443 -10.43 62.75 24.27
C ASP A 443 -10.08 61.91 23.06
N MET A 444 -10.79 60.79 22.87
CA MET A 444 -10.53 59.82 21.82
C MET A 444 -11.59 59.81 20.73
N SER A 445 -11.13 59.80 19.47
CA SER A 445 -11.99 59.62 18.30
C SER A 445 -12.25 58.13 18.01
N ILE A 446 -13.18 57.82 17.08
CA ILE A 446 -13.40 56.45 16.58
C ILE A 446 -12.15 55.87 15.90
N ALA A 447 -11.36 56.71 15.21
CA ALA A 447 -10.11 56.22 14.61
C ALA A 447 -9.10 55.70 15.66
N GLN A 448 -9.13 56.28 16.85
CA GLN A 448 -8.30 55.83 17.98
C GLN A 448 -8.85 54.56 18.64
N PHE A 449 -10.15 54.24 18.51
CA PHE A 449 -10.66 52.88 18.87
C PHE A 449 -10.03 51.79 18.00
N GLU A 450 -9.91 52.05 16.70
CA GLU A 450 -9.22 51.13 15.78
C GLU A 450 -7.74 50.94 16.18
N GLU A 451 -7.10 52.02 16.58
CA GLU A 451 -5.73 52.00 17.05
C GLU A 451 -5.58 51.23 18.38
N ILE A 452 -6.52 51.43 19.33
CA ILE A 452 -6.59 50.66 20.57
C ILE A 452 -6.80 49.17 20.29
N VAL A 453 -7.70 48.83 19.39
CA VAL A 453 -7.92 47.44 19.00
C VAL A 453 -6.66 46.84 18.37
N LYS A 454 -5.96 47.56 17.48
CA LYS A 454 -4.66 47.15 16.93
C LYS A 454 -3.62 46.99 18.03
N ARG A 455 -3.56 47.90 18.98
CA ARG A 455 -2.63 47.84 20.13
C ARG A 455 -2.96 46.65 21.02
N VAL A 456 -4.23 46.46 21.39
CA VAL A 456 -4.68 45.32 22.21
C VAL A 456 -4.43 43.99 21.54
N PHE A 457 -4.48 43.91 20.21
CA PHE A 457 -4.12 42.70 19.46
C PHE A 457 -2.62 42.52 19.26
N GLY A 458 -1.85 43.59 19.24
CA GLY A 458 -0.42 43.57 18.88
C GLY A 458 0.55 43.75 20.02
N GLU A 459 0.15 44.22 21.21
CA GLU A 459 1.06 44.50 22.31
C GLU A 459 1.29 43.34 23.26
N GLU A 460 2.49 43.29 23.87
CA GLU A 460 2.90 42.25 24.81
C GLU A 460 1.99 42.09 26.03
N ASP A 461 1.35 43.13 26.48
CA ASP A 461 0.47 43.12 27.66
C ASP A 461 -0.85 42.35 27.45
N PHE A 462 -1.32 42.15 26.22
CA PHE A 462 -2.52 41.39 25.87
C PHE A 462 -2.24 39.97 25.32
N GLN A 463 -1.02 39.50 25.40
CA GLN A 463 -0.66 38.13 24.98
C GLN A 463 -1.53 37.01 25.58
N PRO A 464 -2.04 37.09 26.84
CA PRO A 464 -2.88 36.03 27.38
C PRO A 464 -4.17 35.78 26.60
N GLU A 465 -4.89 36.84 26.16
CA GLU A 465 -6.16 36.74 25.44
C GLU A 465 -5.94 36.28 24.00
N ASN A 466 -4.91 36.75 23.33
CA ASN A 466 -4.51 36.29 22.02
C ASN A 466 -4.11 34.82 22.07
N ARG A 467 -3.32 34.41 23.06
CA ARG A 467 -2.96 32.99 23.28
C ARG A 467 -4.20 32.15 23.56
N LYS A 468 -5.17 32.67 24.33
CA LYS A 468 -6.42 31.97 24.62
C LYS A 468 -7.24 31.74 23.34
N PHE A 469 -7.34 32.74 22.47
CA PHE A 469 -8.02 32.60 21.19
C PHE A 469 -7.33 31.58 20.29
N GLN A 470 -6.01 31.72 20.12
CA GLN A 470 -5.19 30.77 19.33
C GLN A 470 -5.28 29.35 19.88
N ASN A 471 -5.16 29.19 21.20
CA ASN A 471 -5.26 27.87 21.84
C ASN A 471 -6.64 27.26 21.67
N THR A 472 -7.72 28.06 21.79
CA THR A 472 -9.08 27.60 21.57
C THR A 472 -9.26 27.13 20.12
N PHE A 473 -8.76 27.90 19.15
CA PHE A 473 -8.78 27.55 17.74
C PHE A 473 -8.02 26.26 17.47
N LYS A 474 -6.76 26.14 17.93
CA LYS A 474 -5.95 24.93 17.80
C LYS A 474 -6.60 23.72 18.46
N ASN A 475 -7.14 23.87 19.67
CA ASN A 475 -7.80 22.80 20.40
C ASN A 475 -9.09 22.33 19.70
N SER A 476 -9.87 23.27 19.13
CA SER A 476 -11.08 22.92 18.37
C SER A 476 -10.76 22.09 17.14
N ILE A 477 -9.72 22.47 16.38
CA ILE A 477 -9.26 21.69 15.23
C ILE A 477 -8.73 20.33 15.67
N SER A 478 -7.89 20.29 16.70
CA SER A 478 -7.30 19.05 17.21
C SER A 478 -8.37 18.07 17.69
N SER A 479 -9.35 18.56 18.46
CA SER A 479 -10.48 17.75 18.92
C SER A 479 -11.29 17.19 17.74
N TRP A 480 -11.63 18.02 16.76
CA TRP A 480 -12.39 17.59 15.58
C TRP A 480 -11.63 16.53 14.78
N ASN A 481 -10.34 16.75 14.53
CA ASN A 481 -9.48 15.80 13.82
C ASN A 481 -9.39 14.47 14.57
N THR A 482 -9.24 14.52 15.89
CA THR A 482 -9.18 13.31 16.72
C THR A 482 -10.49 12.53 16.64
N ASP A 483 -11.62 13.19 16.73
CA ASP A 483 -12.95 12.57 16.63
C ASP A 483 -13.15 11.93 15.24
N PHE A 484 -12.80 12.66 14.18
CA PHE A 484 -12.86 12.16 12.80
C PHE A 484 -11.98 10.94 12.58
N VAL A 485 -10.69 11.03 12.92
CA VAL A 485 -9.72 9.93 12.75
C VAL A 485 -10.15 8.70 13.54
N ASN A 486 -10.67 8.86 14.76
CA ASN A 486 -11.20 7.76 15.56
C ASN A 486 -12.43 7.10 14.93
N ALA A 487 -13.34 7.88 14.36
CA ALA A 487 -14.52 7.35 13.66
C ALA A 487 -14.10 6.55 12.41
N VAL A 488 -13.18 7.08 11.59
CA VAL A 488 -12.61 6.36 10.44
C VAL A 488 -11.95 5.06 10.89
N ARG A 489 -11.10 5.12 11.93
CA ARG A 489 -10.39 3.96 12.45
C ARG A 489 -11.35 2.84 12.88
N GLN A 490 -12.31 3.15 13.72
CA GLN A 490 -13.26 2.17 14.24
C GLN A 490 -14.07 1.53 13.09
N LYS A 491 -14.54 2.35 12.15
CA LYS A 491 -15.31 1.83 11.02
C LYS A 491 -14.44 1.00 10.07
N THR A 492 -13.21 1.46 9.78
CA THR A 492 -12.27 0.72 8.94
C THR A 492 -11.94 -0.64 9.55
N SER A 493 -11.69 -0.70 10.86
CA SER A 493 -11.46 -1.97 11.56
C SER A 493 -12.63 -2.94 11.39
N LEU A 494 -13.86 -2.47 11.60
CA LEU A 494 -15.06 -3.29 11.45
C LEU A 494 -15.31 -3.77 10.01
N GLU A 495 -15.07 -2.93 9.01
CA GLU A 495 -15.29 -3.31 7.61
C GLU A 495 -14.16 -4.20 7.09
N ALA A 496 -12.91 -3.93 7.44
CA ALA A 496 -11.77 -4.77 7.05
C ALA A 496 -11.85 -6.18 7.66
N GLN A 497 -12.33 -6.32 8.91
CA GLN A 497 -12.55 -7.63 9.52
C GLN A 497 -13.51 -8.53 8.71
N LYS A 498 -14.44 -7.94 7.96
CA LYS A 498 -15.37 -8.69 7.10
C LYS A 498 -14.71 -9.20 5.81
N LEU A 499 -13.57 -8.62 5.44
CA LEU A 499 -12.81 -9.00 4.25
C LEU A 499 -11.90 -10.20 4.47
N PHE A 500 -11.68 -10.59 5.71
CA PHE A 500 -10.84 -11.73 6.08
C PHE A 500 -11.69 -12.90 6.59
N SER A 501 -11.14 -14.11 6.60
CA SER A 501 -11.78 -15.23 7.28
C SER A 501 -12.00 -14.89 8.76
N LYS A 502 -12.96 -15.52 9.43
CA LYS A 502 -13.21 -15.30 10.87
C LYS A 502 -11.98 -15.55 11.72
N GLU A 503 -11.15 -16.51 11.32
CA GLU A 503 -9.94 -16.89 12.02
C GLU A 503 -8.86 -15.82 11.88
N ILE A 504 -8.67 -15.28 10.67
CA ILE A 504 -7.78 -14.14 10.41
C ILE A 504 -8.29 -12.88 11.12
N ALA A 505 -9.58 -12.58 10.98
CA ALA A 505 -10.18 -11.41 11.61
C ALA A 505 -10.01 -11.43 13.15
N ALA A 506 -10.09 -12.59 13.78
CA ALA A 506 -9.85 -12.75 15.21
C ALA A 506 -8.35 -12.58 15.59
N GLY A 507 -7.45 -12.95 14.69
CA GLY A 507 -5.99 -12.79 14.88
C GLY A 507 -5.45 -11.40 14.55
N LEU A 508 -6.13 -10.67 13.65
CA LEU A 508 -5.77 -9.31 13.26
C LEU A 508 -6.23 -8.32 14.33
N ASN A 509 -5.30 -7.83 15.15
CA ASN A 509 -5.59 -6.69 16.02
C ASN A 509 -5.55 -5.38 15.19
N LEU A 510 -6.48 -5.28 14.22
CA LEU A 510 -6.60 -4.12 13.32
C LEU A 510 -6.74 -2.81 14.09
N ASP A 511 -7.37 -2.83 15.26
CA ASP A 511 -7.47 -1.64 16.11
C ASP A 511 -6.10 -1.14 16.57
N THR A 512 -5.19 -2.01 16.95
CA THR A 512 -3.82 -1.63 17.34
C THR A 512 -3.03 -1.10 16.14
N VAL A 513 -3.17 -1.75 14.97
CA VAL A 513 -2.54 -1.32 13.72
C VAL A 513 -3.01 0.08 13.32
N LEU A 514 -4.32 0.27 13.27
CA LEU A 514 -4.91 1.53 12.89
C LEU A 514 -4.75 2.61 13.96
N MET A 515 -4.49 2.23 15.22
CA MET A 515 -4.22 3.19 16.28
C MET A 515 -2.89 3.92 16.09
N SER A 516 -1.81 3.23 15.73
CA SER A 516 -0.53 3.87 15.42
C SER A 516 -0.65 4.78 14.20
N VAL A 517 -1.30 4.31 13.14
CA VAL A 517 -1.58 5.09 11.93
C VAL A 517 -2.46 6.30 12.25
N SER A 518 -3.46 6.15 13.11
CA SER A 518 -4.35 7.24 13.50
C SER A 518 -3.62 8.32 14.29
N GLN A 519 -2.62 7.97 15.10
CA GLN A 519 -1.77 8.95 15.80
C GLN A 519 -0.91 9.75 14.82
N ASP A 520 -0.32 9.10 13.83
CA ASP A 520 0.47 9.77 12.79
C ASP A 520 -0.41 10.66 11.89
N GLN A 521 -1.59 10.17 11.49
CA GLN A 521 -2.55 10.95 10.70
C GLN A 521 -3.12 12.14 11.50
N SER A 522 -3.40 11.95 12.78
CA SER A 522 -3.83 13.06 13.65
C SER A 522 -2.74 14.12 13.81
N LYS A 523 -1.46 13.70 13.88
CA LYS A 523 -0.31 14.60 13.93
C LYS A 523 -0.12 15.34 12.59
N GLU A 524 -0.27 14.65 11.47
CA GLU A 524 -0.20 15.23 10.12
C GLU A 524 -1.32 16.26 9.91
N LEU A 525 -2.57 15.93 10.27
CA LEU A 525 -3.71 16.87 10.26
C LEU A 525 -3.48 18.05 11.21
N SER A 526 -2.89 17.80 12.38
CA SER A 526 -2.59 18.87 13.35
C SER A 526 -1.46 19.77 12.83
N THR A 527 -0.50 19.24 12.09
CA THR A 527 0.56 20.00 11.41
C THR A 527 -0.03 20.82 10.27
N MET A 528 -0.90 20.22 9.42
CA MET A 528 -1.64 20.95 8.39
C MET A 528 -2.54 22.03 8.99
N ALA A 529 -3.19 21.76 10.12
CA ALA A 529 -3.97 22.73 10.87
C ALA A 529 -3.07 23.83 11.46
N GLY A 530 -1.88 23.49 11.93
CA GLY A 530 -0.83 24.43 12.34
C GLY A 530 -0.41 25.35 11.19
N GLU A 531 -0.10 24.78 10.03
CA GLU A 531 0.21 25.54 8.82
C GLU A 531 -1.00 26.38 8.34
N MET A 532 -2.23 25.88 8.50
CA MET A 532 -3.45 26.67 8.27
C MET A 532 -3.55 27.85 9.24
N VAL A 533 -3.22 27.64 10.53
CA VAL A 533 -3.18 28.71 11.55
C VAL A 533 -2.07 29.70 11.24
N ASP A 534 -0.90 29.24 10.78
CA ASP A 534 0.23 30.10 10.43
C ASP A 534 0.00 30.84 9.09
N ARG A 535 -0.74 30.24 8.15
CA ARG A 535 -1.24 30.91 6.92
C ARG A 535 -2.43 31.81 7.18
N PHE A 536 -3.22 31.56 8.22
CA PHE A 536 -4.12 32.55 8.79
C PHE A 536 -3.23 33.61 9.44
N ASP A 537 -2.87 34.59 8.62
CA ASP A 537 -2.23 35.79 9.13
C ASP A 537 -3.12 36.36 10.23
N ILE A 538 -2.76 36.08 11.48
CA ILE A 538 -3.48 36.57 12.67
C ILE A 538 -3.55 38.08 12.61
N GLN A 539 -2.57 38.72 11.97
CA GLN A 539 -2.57 40.15 11.69
C GLN A 539 -3.67 40.52 10.67
N SER A 540 -3.88 39.68 9.65
CA SER A 540 -5.01 39.83 8.73
C SER A 540 -6.36 39.54 9.39
N LEU A 541 -6.46 38.52 10.26
CA LEU A 541 -7.64 38.24 11.06
C LEU A 541 -7.86 39.38 12.07
N SER A 542 -6.81 39.85 12.72
CA SER A 542 -6.88 41.01 13.62
C SER A 542 -7.28 42.28 12.84
N ASN A 543 -6.73 42.53 11.67
CA ASN A 543 -7.12 43.64 10.82
C ASN A 543 -8.56 43.54 10.32
N LYS A 544 -9.04 42.33 10.01
CA LYS A 544 -10.44 42.06 9.62
C LYS A 544 -11.41 42.13 10.81
N LEU A 545 -10.99 41.63 11.97
CA LEU A 545 -11.72 41.85 13.24
C LEU A 545 -11.74 43.32 13.64
N VAL A 546 -10.64 44.02 13.44
CA VAL A 546 -10.55 45.47 13.66
C VAL A 546 -11.46 46.23 12.72
N SER A 547 -11.47 45.89 11.42
CA SER A 547 -12.42 46.51 10.48
C SER A 547 -13.86 46.09 10.77
N GLY A 548 -14.11 44.85 11.21
CA GLY A 548 -15.41 44.38 11.68
C GLY A 548 -15.85 45.06 13.00
N LEU A 549 -14.91 45.29 13.91
CA LEU A 549 -15.17 46.01 15.19
C LEU A 549 -15.27 47.51 15.00
N ALA A 550 -14.49 48.10 14.11
CA ALA A 550 -14.65 49.49 13.69
C ALA A 550 -16.04 49.68 13.02
N TYR A 551 -16.43 48.71 12.18
CA TYR A 551 -17.76 48.63 11.60
C TYR A 551 -18.84 48.44 12.66
N LEU A 552 -18.62 47.60 13.68
CA LEU A 552 -19.55 47.42 14.81
C LEU A 552 -19.63 48.66 15.69
N GLY A 553 -18.52 49.29 15.95
CA GLY A 553 -18.47 50.60 16.61
C GLY A 553 -19.30 51.64 15.84
N THR A 554 -19.19 51.61 14.53
CA THR A 554 -19.93 52.48 13.60
C THR A 554 -21.41 52.12 13.54
N VAL A 555 -21.78 50.84 13.46
CA VAL A 555 -23.16 50.36 13.48
C VAL A 555 -23.81 50.65 14.81
N LEU A 556 -23.11 50.46 15.91
CA LEU A 556 -23.60 50.76 17.25
C LEU A 556 -23.80 52.25 17.50
N LEU A 557 -22.97 53.09 16.92
CA LEU A 557 -23.13 54.53 16.89
C LEU A 557 -24.41 54.95 16.19
N VAL A 558 -24.69 54.36 15.03
CA VAL A 558 -25.93 54.64 14.28
C VAL A 558 -27.14 54.10 15.00
N ILE A 559 -27.09 52.92 15.61
CA ILE A 559 -28.18 52.39 16.44
C ILE A 559 -28.45 53.30 17.65
N CYS A 560 -27.44 53.93 18.24
CA CYS A 560 -27.62 54.90 19.31
C CYS A 560 -28.39 56.15 18.88
N PHE A 561 -28.21 56.57 17.64
CA PHE A 561 -28.87 57.79 17.10
C PHE A 561 -30.24 57.52 16.44
N VAL A 562 -30.45 56.26 15.93
CA VAL A 562 -31.67 55.88 15.21
C VAL A 562 -32.73 55.24 16.13
N SER A 563 -32.43 54.98 17.41
CA SER A 563 -33.39 54.36 18.35
C SER A 563 -34.59 55.23 18.77
N THR A 564 -34.90 56.30 18.03
CA THR A 564 -36.13 57.08 18.19
C THR A 564 -37.18 56.77 17.14
N GLY A 565 -37.04 55.82 16.27
CA GLY A 565 -38.10 55.45 15.32
C GLY A 565 -37.71 54.39 14.25
N GLY A 566 -38.29 53.22 14.37
CA GLY A 566 -38.59 52.36 13.22
C GLY A 566 -37.60 51.24 12.90
N ILE A 567 -38.01 50.03 13.18
CA ILE A 567 -37.39 48.77 12.84
C ILE A 567 -37.60 48.49 11.33
N GLY A 568 -36.55 48.15 10.62
CA GLY A 568 -36.62 47.31 9.42
C GLY A 568 -36.26 47.95 8.09
N VAL A 569 -34.95 48.07 7.77
CA VAL A 569 -34.48 48.19 6.38
C VAL A 569 -33.14 47.45 6.21
N ALA A 570 -33.00 46.79 5.09
CA ALA A 570 -31.95 45.85 4.73
C ALA A 570 -30.50 46.37 4.91
N ILE A 571 -29.63 45.49 5.38
CA ILE A 571 -28.21 45.69 5.73
C ILE A 571 -27.38 46.41 4.65
N GLY A 572 -27.67 46.21 3.38
CA GLY A 572 -26.89 46.80 2.26
C GLY A 572 -27.05 48.31 2.05
N HIS A 573 -28.21 48.85 2.35
CA HIS A 573 -28.45 50.31 2.32
C HIS A 573 -27.85 51.02 3.55
N PHE A 574 -27.72 50.30 4.63
CA PHE A 574 -27.25 50.76 5.90
C PHE A 574 -25.74 51.13 5.88
N ILE A 575 -24.92 50.35 5.18
CA ILE A 575 -23.46 50.55 5.04
C ILE A 575 -23.16 51.89 4.35
N GLY A 576 -23.85 52.20 3.25
CA GLY A 576 -23.68 53.44 2.51
C GLY A 576 -24.02 54.69 3.34
N THR A 577 -25.09 54.62 4.14
CA THR A 577 -25.53 55.71 5.00
C THR A 577 -24.61 55.98 6.17
N ILE A 578 -24.00 54.92 6.73
CA ILE A 578 -23.04 55.01 7.84
C ILE A 578 -21.71 55.63 7.40
N LEU A 579 -21.19 55.25 6.25
CA LEU A 579 -19.95 55.81 5.69
C LEU A 579 -20.13 57.30 5.39
N GLN A 580 -21.31 57.69 4.90
CA GLN A 580 -21.65 59.07 4.61
C GLN A 580 -21.80 59.90 5.89
N TRP A 581 -22.36 59.33 6.96
CA TRP A 581 -22.53 59.99 8.28
C TRP A 581 -21.20 60.14 9.01
N LEU A 582 -20.31 59.15 8.96
CA LEU A 582 -18.96 59.23 9.53
C LEU A 582 -18.05 60.24 8.84
N ALA A 583 -18.36 60.61 7.60
CA ALA A 583 -17.62 61.64 6.88
C ALA A 583 -17.85 63.06 7.44
N THR A 584 -18.82 63.26 8.35
CA THR A 584 -19.09 64.57 8.95
C THR A 584 -18.27 64.79 10.25
N ASP A 585 -17.54 65.89 10.34
CA ASP A 585 -16.66 66.23 11.47
C ASP A 585 -17.40 66.39 12.80
N ASP A 586 -18.67 66.74 12.76
CA ASP A 586 -19.50 66.96 13.95
C ASP A 586 -19.78 65.67 14.74
N ASN A 587 -19.88 64.51 14.07
CA ASN A 587 -20.12 63.24 14.71
C ASN A 587 -18.83 62.57 15.23
N LYS A 588 -17.70 62.84 14.59
CA LYS A 588 -16.38 62.42 15.09
C LYS A 588 -16.04 63.08 16.43
N ASN A 589 -16.50 64.34 16.65
CA ASN A 589 -16.26 65.09 17.87
C ASN A 589 -17.13 64.66 19.06
N LYS A 590 -18.35 64.14 18.83
CA LYS A 590 -19.26 63.69 19.91
C LYS A 590 -18.76 62.46 20.68
N LEU A 591 -17.94 61.61 20.09
CA LEU A 591 -17.35 60.42 20.76
C LEU A 591 -16.07 60.69 21.53
N ARG A 592 -15.58 61.90 21.55
CA ARG A 592 -14.38 62.24 22.30
C ARG A 592 -14.60 62.19 23.82
N SER A 593 -15.82 62.39 24.28
CA SER A 593 -16.05 62.41 25.73
C SER A 593 -16.10 60.99 26.33
N LYS A 594 -15.49 60.83 27.48
CA LYS A 594 -15.47 59.56 28.26
C LYS A 594 -16.90 59.05 28.54
N LYS A 595 -17.84 59.95 28.78
CA LYS A 595 -19.25 59.62 29.05
C LYS A 595 -19.93 58.93 27.84
N GLU A 596 -19.70 59.42 26.63
CA GLU A 596 -20.26 58.83 25.43
C GLU A 596 -19.55 57.50 25.08
N ARG A 597 -18.24 57.41 25.29
CA ARG A 597 -17.51 56.14 25.13
C ARG A 597 -18.04 55.06 26.08
N GLN A 598 -18.27 55.37 27.34
CA GLN A 598 -18.90 54.42 28.29
C GLN A 598 -20.29 53.98 27.86
N ARG A 599 -21.09 54.90 27.30
CA ARG A 599 -22.43 54.59 26.77
C ARG A 599 -22.32 53.58 25.61
N VAL A 600 -21.42 53.80 24.69
CA VAL A 600 -21.14 52.88 23.57
C VAL A 600 -20.60 51.53 24.07
N CYS A 601 -19.69 51.52 25.02
CA CYS A 601 -19.16 50.31 25.65
C CYS A 601 -20.30 49.45 26.24
N ASN A 602 -21.23 50.07 26.96
CA ASN A 602 -22.40 49.38 27.53
C ASN A 602 -23.31 48.76 26.45
N GLN A 603 -23.41 49.41 25.30
CA GLN A 603 -24.17 48.87 24.17
C GLN A 603 -23.41 47.71 23.48
N ILE A 604 -22.10 47.80 23.30
CA ILE A 604 -21.26 46.68 22.82
C ILE A 604 -21.46 45.48 23.74
N LYS A 605 -21.37 45.66 25.06
CA LYS A 605 -21.64 44.60 26.05
C LYS A 605 -23.02 43.98 25.90
N LYS A 606 -24.04 44.80 25.62
CA LYS A 606 -25.41 44.34 25.38
C LYS A 606 -25.53 43.51 24.10
N GLN A 607 -24.89 43.95 23.01
CA GLN A 607 -24.89 43.24 21.73
C GLN A 607 -24.10 41.94 21.81
N MET A 608 -22.99 41.91 22.55
CA MET A 608 -22.20 40.67 22.76
C MET A 608 -22.97 39.62 23.57
N LYS A 609 -24.09 39.93 24.19
CA LYS A 609 -25.01 38.96 24.77
C LYS A 609 -25.88 38.25 23.73
N ASN A 610 -25.99 38.80 22.51
CA ASN A 610 -26.76 38.22 21.43
C ASN A 610 -25.91 37.28 20.59
N ASP A 611 -26.12 35.97 20.72
CA ASP A 611 -25.34 34.92 20.01
C ASP A 611 -25.45 35.03 18.49
N LYS A 612 -26.59 35.48 17.95
CA LYS A 612 -26.76 35.67 16.51
C LYS A 612 -25.78 36.73 15.97
N THR A 613 -25.70 37.88 16.63
CA THR A 613 -24.79 38.96 16.25
C THR A 613 -23.32 38.49 16.32
N VAL A 614 -22.96 37.76 17.38
CA VAL A 614 -21.62 37.25 17.56
C VAL A 614 -21.26 36.23 16.45
N ASN A 615 -22.19 35.34 16.11
CA ASN A 615 -21.99 34.38 15.04
C ASN A 615 -21.85 35.03 13.65
N GLU A 616 -22.63 36.07 13.37
CA GLU A 616 -22.53 36.84 12.12
C GLU A 616 -21.13 37.47 11.97
N LEU A 617 -20.59 38.01 13.06
CA LEU A 617 -19.23 38.59 13.08
C LEU A 617 -18.14 37.53 12.92
N LEU A 618 -18.26 36.40 13.61
CA LEU A 618 -17.33 35.28 13.45
C LEU A 618 -17.39 34.73 12.03
N ASN A 619 -18.57 34.61 11.43
CA ASN A 619 -18.72 34.18 10.04
C ASN A 619 -18.02 35.13 9.06
N GLN A 620 -18.18 36.43 9.23
CA GLN A 620 -17.48 37.39 8.37
C GLN A 620 -15.96 37.31 8.51
N ALA A 621 -15.46 37.08 9.73
CA ALA A 621 -14.05 36.93 10.00
C ALA A 621 -13.47 35.64 9.37
N LEU A 622 -14.25 34.56 9.32
CA LEU A 622 -13.84 33.25 8.78
C LEU A 622 -14.12 33.09 7.27
N ALA A 623 -14.93 33.95 6.65
CA ALA A 623 -15.47 33.73 5.29
C ALA A 623 -14.46 33.85 4.16
N ASN A 624 -13.38 34.61 4.31
CA ASN A 624 -12.53 34.99 3.19
C ASN A 624 -11.65 33.86 2.63
N ASP A 625 -11.38 32.79 3.43
CA ASP A 625 -10.58 31.63 3.01
C ASP A 625 -11.39 30.31 3.02
N SER A 626 -12.70 30.40 3.24
CA SER A 626 -13.56 29.23 3.41
C SER A 626 -13.58 28.27 2.22
N ALA A 627 -13.44 28.74 0.99
CA ALA A 627 -13.47 27.90 -0.21
C ALA A 627 -12.22 27.01 -0.32
N ASN A 628 -11.04 27.59 -0.09
CA ASN A 628 -9.77 26.84 -0.11
C ASN A 628 -9.69 25.86 1.08
N LEU A 629 -10.13 26.29 2.26
CA LEU A 629 -10.22 25.45 3.45
C LEU A 629 -11.16 24.27 3.25
N LYS A 630 -12.34 24.51 2.66
CA LYS A 630 -13.29 23.45 2.34
C LYS A 630 -12.71 22.43 1.38
N THR A 631 -12.09 22.87 0.30
CA THR A 631 -11.47 21.99 -0.70
C THR A 631 -10.35 21.14 -0.08
N THR A 632 -9.49 21.76 0.72
CA THR A 632 -8.40 21.05 1.41
C THR A 632 -8.95 20.06 2.43
N PHE A 633 -9.96 20.44 3.21
CA PHE A 633 -10.61 19.59 4.20
C PHE A 633 -11.23 18.34 3.55
N GLU A 634 -12.04 18.50 2.50
CA GLU A 634 -12.70 17.37 1.83
C GLU A 634 -11.69 16.44 1.15
N LYS A 635 -10.61 16.99 0.58
CA LYS A 635 -9.51 16.18 0.03
C LYS A 635 -8.82 15.37 1.13
N SER A 636 -8.38 16.00 2.22
CA SER A 636 -7.71 15.32 3.34
C SER A 636 -8.59 14.25 3.97
N LYS A 637 -9.89 14.52 4.13
CA LYS A 637 -10.87 13.56 4.63
C LYS A 637 -10.93 12.31 3.76
N LYS A 638 -11.01 12.47 2.43
CA LYS A 638 -11.03 11.35 1.48
C LYS A 638 -9.73 10.56 1.52
N ASP A 639 -8.60 11.26 1.51
CA ASP A 639 -7.27 10.65 1.52
C ASP A 639 -7.06 9.80 2.80
N ILE A 640 -7.51 10.27 3.96
CA ILE A 640 -7.42 9.53 5.22
C ILE A 640 -8.28 8.27 5.20
N CYS A 641 -9.54 8.37 4.75
CA CYS A 641 -10.43 7.20 4.63
C CYS A 641 -9.83 6.13 3.72
N THR A 642 -9.33 6.54 2.55
CA THR A 642 -8.70 5.64 1.58
C THR A 642 -7.43 5.01 2.17
N ARG A 643 -6.52 5.82 2.72
CA ARG A 643 -5.24 5.34 3.26
C ARG A 643 -5.43 4.36 4.42
N MET A 644 -6.36 4.63 5.34
CA MET A 644 -6.64 3.70 6.43
C MET A 644 -7.20 2.36 5.93
N LEU A 645 -8.08 2.39 4.94
CA LEU A 645 -8.61 1.16 4.35
C LEU A 645 -7.54 0.41 3.56
N ASP A 646 -6.71 1.10 2.79
CA ASP A 646 -5.59 0.50 2.05
C ASP A 646 -4.62 -0.23 2.99
N ILE A 647 -4.28 0.39 4.12
CA ILE A 647 -3.42 -0.21 5.14
C ILE A 647 -4.09 -1.43 5.76
N ALA A 648 -5.36 -1.31 6.16
CA ALA A 648 -6.11 -2.41 6.77
C ALA A 648 -6.31 -3.60 5.83
N THR A 649 -6.32 -3.36 4.52
CA THR A 649 -6.48 -4.36 3.47
C THR A 649 -5.18 -4.73 2.77
N LEU A 650 -4.03 -4.27 3.26
CA LEU A 650 -2.71 -4.50 2.66
C LEU A 650 -2.66 -4.16 1.16
N ARG A 651 -3.48 -3.21 0.71
CA ARG A 651 -3.62 -2.85 -0.71
C ARG A 651 -2.56 -1.85 -1.16
N TYR A 652 -2.02 -1.07 -0.25
CA TYR A 652 -1.10 0.02 -0.54
C TYR A 652 0.35 -0.47 -0.60
N PHE A 653 0.96 -0.44 -1.79
CA PHE A 653 2.31 -0.92 -2.06
C PHE A 653 3.18 0.11 -2.78
N GLU A 654 3.03 1.38 -2.51
CA GLU A 654 3.98 2.35 -3.06
C GLU A 654 5.28 2.38 -2.26
N LEU A 655 6.41 2.50 -2.99
CA LEU A 655 7.69 2.77 -2.37
C LEU A 655 7.65 4.19 -1.79
N THR A 656 7.87 4.32 -0.50
CA THR A 656 8.20 5.63 0.07
C THR A 656 9.63 5.94 -0.34
N GLU A 657 9.84 6.99 -1.15
CA GLU A 657 11.16 7.52 -1.49
C GLU A 657 11.91 8.05 -0.28
#